data_cd8554646b25ffdb77793339e100269c
#
_entry.id   cd8554646b25ffdb77793339e100269c
#
_cell.length_a   1.000
_cell.length_b   1.000
_cell.length_c   1.000
_cell.angle_alpha   90.00
_cell.angle_beta   90.00
_cell.angle_gamma   90.00
#
_symmetry.space_group_name_H-M   'P 1'
#
loop_
_entity.id
_entity.type
_entity.pdbx_description
1 polymer ?
#
loop_
_entity_poly.entity_id
_entity_poly.type
_entity_poly.pdbx_seq_one_letter_code
_entity_poly.pdbx_strand_id
1 'polypeptide(L)'
;MTKKTSEKKKKPFIVRFLLAILIILLILILTVTGWFIYSALDKQNTAAVIPSDYTIYVRTDSAWDAVEPIIDLKATDMLLSDKSLSAVRPAILSFRQSHLRNNYFVKKALQRRLDITVYDNKTYLLVANMGFLSGITRLAPVILKFVDIKNLTYLQSGSDKFYMYQKGKQIFYIKIIKNLVIVTADENLFKLSTSFNNADNYTDTQLKALTENLKNPFKITCDGTRLLGMLASDSSNVYGKALSSAISMNEMSTVSFELTDTDINMKAYFPYEVNQNYTEHPLATLMKTESTVPSLLNKLPENVQYYTLINSFTLDQIRQAAFSVMPDSMNIESKWSTAQKASNAIFHTSIEDAFFSWTEDEISIFGLEGKAEPVIAIKISDEVQRQKIFDNLLSSIVLTSDNSLLVDSIRLPRIQVPNYIQSILEALGIVLPKPYYIVKDDYIYFSQSPENLVSVNNANQNNRRIGNNTNWKHVSAKMSPVSTVSLYYNLERSIPFFLKSQTTISNILKLYNIGRFDISSKNNSLTIQLSATVSESDYSIHVPGFPKAVENGTASQLCKSKAGKNPSVFYLAGNNSISALDSAALTVTTKTFKDINWLIPASEKTIKSTNGELWACGKSGTIYLLTKELEIVKGFPIITDRISAKPVLYQDQLLFTTETNYLYYINSDGTEAYVETNFEGAIQASPSVLDNYFAIYEKGFLGGIHLYKDGTELNNGEPFIPDGIGFGSPCLFKKAHNLYIAFITQDGLLYILDDQLQTVTNFPMGLDGLFYVTLTYADGYLFALSSTGSLTRISLDGSTLEVEIPYFKAKTGAVTAVDYNNDSKQEIFVSGEGNTVYGFTSFMEMIEDLPVSGYNEPVFLDITGDKKNNMLILSIDNYLNAYKLN
;
A
#
# COMPACT_ATOMS: atom_id res chain seq x y z
N MET A 1 111.22 -8.76 1.99
CA MET A 1 110.02 -9.55 2.05
C MET A 1 109.33 -9.30 3.38
N THR A 2 108.29 -8.40 3.30
CA THR A 2 107.55 -8.02 4.53
C THR A 2 106.13 -8.60 4.35
N LYS A 3 105.78 -9.59 5.23
CA LYS A 3 104.44 -10.17 5.34
C LYS A 3 103.48 -9.09 5.91
N LYS A 4 102.53 -8.66 5.21
CA LYS A 4 101.37 -7.89 5.69
C LYS A 4 100.40 -8.85 6.31
N THR A 5 100.32 -8.87 7.62
CA THR A 5 99.23 -9.50 8.40
C THR A 5 97.96 -8.66 8.28
N SER A 6 96.91 -9.20 7.71
CA SER A 6 95.63 -8.50 7.65
C SER A 6 94.93 -8.65 9.01
N GLU A 7 94.90 -7.57 9.81
CA GLU A 7 94.01 -7.50 10.99
C GLU A 7 92.49 -7.50 10.55
N LYS A 8 91.80 -8.57 10.82
CA LYS A 8 90.35 -8.61 10.79
C LYS A 8 89.74 -7.71 11.85
N LYS A 9 89.36 -6.51 11.46
CA LYS A 9 88.58 -5.59 12.35
C LYS A 9 87.34 -6.33 12.87
N LYS A 10 87.31 -6.64 14.21
CA LYS A 10 86.17 -7.13 14.90
C LYS A 10 85.02 -6.09 14.81
N LYS A 11 83.92 -6.39 14.09
CA LYS A 11 82.74 -5.55 14.07
C LYS A 11 82.29 -5.24 15.51
N PRO A 12 81.88 -4.00 15.83
CA PRO A 12 81.55 -3.58 17.20
C PRO A 12 80.33 -4.42 17.65
N PHE A 13 80.21 -4.73 18.92
CA PHE A 13 79.13 -5.54 19.52
C PHE A 13 77.74 -5.12 19.07
N ILE A 14 77.49 -3.81 18.96
CA ILE A 14 76.21 -3.21 18.48
C ILE A 14 75.86 -3.69 17.07
N VAL A 15 76.79 -3.81 16.12
CA VAL A 15 76.57 -4.28 14.77
C VAL A 15 76.20 -5.76 14.73
N ARG A 16 76.80 -6.57 15.60
CA ARG A 16 76.48 -8.01 15.74
C ARG A 16 75.08 -8.20 16.32
N PHE A 17 74.70 -7.34 17.33
CA PHE A 17 73.41 -7.34 17.97
C PHE A 17 72.26 -6.90 17.00
N LEU A 18 72.49 -5.80 16.24
CA LEU A 18 71.57 -5.38 15.21
C LEU A 18 71.43 -6.42 14.09
N LEU A 19 72.50 -7.09 13.69
CA LEU A 19 72.46 -8.15 12.69
C LEU A 19 71.67 -9.38 13.20
N ALA A 20 71.82 -9.74 14.48
CA ALA A 20 71.06 -10.80 15.12
C ALA A 20 69.55 -10.48 15.16
N ILE A 21 69.22 -9.23 15.54
CA ILE A 21 67.80 -8.76 15.50
C ILE A 21 67.27 -8.82 14.07
N LEU A 22 68.03 -8.38 13.06
CA LEU A 22 67.62 -8.42 11.68
C LEU A 22 67.39 -9.85 11.19
N ILE A 23 68.27 -10.81 11.56
CA ILE A 23 68.10 -12.24 11.24
C ILE A 23 66.84 -12.83 11.92
N ILE A 24 66.66 -12.51 13.19
CA ILE A 24 65.43 -12.94 13.90
C ILE A 24 64.19 -12.37 13.26
N LEU A 25 64.22 -11.08 12.88
CA LEU A 25 63.07 -10.44 12.17
C LEU A 25 62.82 -11.08 10.78
N LEU A 26 63.92 -11.40 10.05
CA LEU A 26 63.83 -12.11 8.77
C LEU A 26 63.23 -13.51 8.92
N ILE A 27 63.71 -14.29 9.93
CA ILE A 27 63.15 -15.60 10.21
C ILE A 27 61.65 -15.48 10.59
N LEU A 28 61.29 -14.49 11.39
CA LEU A 28 59.90 -14.22 11.76
C LEU A 28 59.08 -13.94 10.53
N ILE A 29 59.52 -13.03 9.66
CA ILE A 29 58.86 -12.70 8.40
C ILE A 29 58.66 -13.94 7.51
N LEU A 30 59.74 -14.76 7.33
CA LEU A 30 59.68 -15.99 6.54
C LEU A 30 58.72 -17.01 7.16
N THR A 31 58.69 -17.13 8.49
CA THR A 31 57.78 -18.05 9.20
C THR A 31 56.32 -17.60 9.05
N VAL A 32 56.06 -16.30 9.23
CA VAL A 32 54.73 -15.71 9.03
C VAL A 32 54.28 -15.86 7.57
N THR A 33 55.13 -15.54 6.60
CA THR A 33 54.87 -15.70 5.17
C THR A 33 54.60 -17.17 4.82
N GLY A 34 55.41 -18.09 5.31
CA GLY A 34 55.22 -19.53 5.10
C GLY A 34 53.89 -20.04 5.71
N TRP A 35 53.50 -19.51 6.88
CA TRP A 35 52.19 -19.82 7.48
C TRP A 35 51.05 -19.35 6.61
N PHE A 36 51.11 -18.15 6.08
CA PHE A 36 50.04 -17.63 5.18
C PHE A 36 49.98 -18.41 3.89
N ILE A 37 51.10 -18.75 3.25
CA ILE A 37 51.15 -19.59 2.06
C ILE A 37 50.57 -20.97 2.33
N TYR A 38 51.02 -21.65 3.42
CA TYR A 38 50.48 -22.92 3.84
C TYR A 38 48.96 -22.85 4.05
N SER A 39 48.50 -21.84 4.81
CA SER A 39 47.08 -21.65 5.08
C SER A 39 46.25 -21.39 3.81
N ALA A 40 46.81 -20.71 2.81
CA ALA A 40 46.16 -20.45 1.53
C ALA A 40 46.08 -21.67 0.61
N LEU A 41 47.04 -22.62 0.74
CA LEU A 41 47.07 -23.83 -0.05
C LEU A 41 46.25 -24.98 0.59
N ASP A 42 46.15 -25.05 1.90
CA ASP A 42 45.38 -26.05 2.63
C ASP A 42 43.90 -25.66 2.71
N LYS A 43 43.17 -26.00 1.64
CA LYS A 43 41.75 -25.61 1.46
C LYS A 43 40.78 -26.76 1.73
N GLN A 44 39.61 -26.40 2.24
CA GLN A 44 38.43 -27.25 2.26
C GLN A 44 37.47 -26.86 1.12
N ASN A 45 36.86 -27.87 0.47
CA ASN A 45 35.85 -27.62 -0.55
C ASN A 45 34.56 -27.11 0.11
N THR A 46 33.98 -26.05 -0.41
CA THR A 46 32.73 -25.48 0.06
C THR A 46 31.57 -26.49 -0.05
N ALA A 47 31.53 -27.29 -1.10
CA ALA A 47 30.52 -28.34 -1.27
C ALA A 47 30.52 -29.40 -0.15
N ALA A 48 31.67 -29.66 0.48
CA ALA A 48 31.74 -30.62 1.58
C ALA A 48 31.07 -30.13 2.87
N VAL A 49 30.91 -28.82 3.05
CA VAL A 49 30.37 -28.21 4.28
C VAL A 49 28.94 -27.66 4.12
N ILE A 50 28.44 -27.52 2.91
CA ILE A 50 27.06 -27.10 2.66
C ILE A 50 26.22 -28.35 2.40
N PRO A 51 25.22 -28.72 3.22
CA PRO A 51 24.28 -29.76 2.88
C PRO A 51 23.51 -29.44 1.59
N SER A 52 23.34 -30.46 0.71
CA SER A 52 22.75 -30.29 -0.63
C SER A 52 21.24 -30.06 -0.66
N ASP A 53 20.57 -30.20 0.48
CA ASP A 53 19.13 -30.11 0.67
C ASP A 53 18.62 -28.68 0.94
N TYR A 54 19.32 -27.67 0.46
CA TYR A 54 18.87 -26.27 0.53
C TYR A 54 17.78 -25.98 -0.49
N THR A 55 16.88 -25.04 -0.14
CA THR A 55 15.84 -24.50 -1.02
C THR A 55 16.35 -23.30 -1.82
N ILE A 56 17.08 -22.41 -1.17
CA ILE A 56 17.65 -21.21 -1.80
C ILE A 56 19.16 -21.19 -1.53
N TYR A 57 19.91 -20.88 -2.56
CA TYR A 57 21.34 -20.68 -2.49
C TYR A 57 21.74 -19.33 -3.09
N VAL A 58 22.35 -18.49 -2.29
CA VAL A 58 22.88 -17.19 -2.69
C VAL A 58 24.40 -17.23 -2.62
N ARG A 59 25.04 -16.85 -3.69
CA ARG A 59 26.50 -16.79 -3.76
C ARG A 59 26.98 -15.44 -4.25
N THR A 60 28.01 -14.92 -3.60
CA THR A 60 28.84 -13.82 -4.12
C THR A 60 30.31 -14.19 -4.02
N ASP A 61 31.09 -13.82 -5.01
CA ASP A 61 32.53 -14.00 -4.99
C ASP A 61 33.25 -12.87 -4.25
N SER A 62 32.54 -11.76 -3.97
CA SER A 62 32.97 -10.64 -3.11
C SER A 62 31.78 -10.07 -2.37
N ALA A 63 31.69 -10.36 -1.07
CA ALA A 63 30.60 -9.84 -0.24
C ALA A 63 30.58 -8.31 -0.19
N TRP A 64 31.75 -7.66 -0.22
CA TRP A 64 31.84 -6.21 -0.28
C TRP A 64 31.22 -5.65 -1.56
N ASP A 65 31.64 -6.16 -2.72
CA ASP A 65 31.21 -5.64 -4.01
C ASP A 65 29.71 -5.91 -4.29
N ALA A 66 29.13 -6.90 -3.63
CA ALA A 66 27.71 -7.19 -3.65
C ALA A 66 26.89 -6.28 -2.72
N VAL A 67 27.42 -5.90 -1.57
CA VAL A 67 26.69 -5.20 -0.52
C VAL A 67 26.89 -3.68 -0.57
N GLU A 68 28.08 -3.23 -0.90
CA GLU A 68 28.45 -1.80 -0.88
C GLU A 68 27.54 -0.94 -1.79
N PRO A 69 27.17 -1.36 -3.01
CA PRO A 69 26.28 -0.56 -3.86
C PRO A 69 24.87 -0.42 -3.32
N ILE A 70 24.41 -1.35 -2.49
CA ILE A 70 23.03 -1.41 -2.01
C ILE A 70 22.86 -1.02 -0.53
N ILE A 71 23.97 -0.92 0.21
CA ILE A 71 23.89 -0.78 1.68
C ILE A 71 23.25 0.56 2.11
N ASP A 72 23.40 1.62 1.34
CA ASP A 72 22.92 2.97 1.66
C ASP A 72 21.62 3.32 0.94
N LEU A 73 21.08 2.42 0.13
CA LEU A 73 19.85 2.68 -0.63
C LEU A 73 18.63 2.82 0.29
N LYS A 74 17.69 3.67 -0.09
CA LYS A 74 16.37 3.81 0.59
C LYS A 74 15.62 2.48 0.65
N ALA A 75 15.70 1.66 -0.40
CA ALA A 75 15.13 0.32 -0.43
C ALA A 75 15.71 -0.59 0.65
N THR A 76 17.01 -0.48 0.93
CA THR A 76 17.66 -1.23 2.02
C THR A 76 17.16 -0.78 3.38
N ASP A 77 16.92 0.50 3.60
CA ASP A 77 16.31 1.01 4.83
C ASP A 77 14.90 0.44 5.05
N MET A 78 14.11 0.36 3.98
CA MET A 78 12.79 -0.27 4.02
C MET A 78 12.88 -1.76 4.35
N LEU A 79 13.78 -2.50 3.72
CA LEU A 79 14.04 -3.90 4.06
C LEU A 79 14.43 -4.07 5.52
N LEU A 80 15.35 -3.25 6.02
CA LEU A 80 15.81 -3.28 7.41
C LEU A 80 14.73 -2.88 8.42
N SER A 81 13.63 -2.24 7.99
CA SER A 81 12.48 -1.95 8.84
C SER A 81 11.60 -3.17 9.11
N ASP A 82 11.75 -4.25 8.34
CA ASP A 82 11.03 -5.50 8.54
C ASP A 82 11.35 -6.14 9.89
N LYS A 83 10.31 -6.65 10.56
CA LYS A 83 10.43 -7.31 11.87
C LYS A 83 11.38 -8.52 11.84
N SER A 84 11.41 -9.23 10.71
CA SER A 84 12.30 -10.39 10.53
C SER A 84 13.79 -10.02 10.54
N LEU A 85 14.12 -8.78 10.13
CA LEU A 85 15.50 -8.26 10.08
C LEU A 85 15.87 -7.39 11.29
N SER A 86 14.99 -7.28 12.28
CA SER A 86 15.22 -6.46 13.50
C SER A 86 16.52 -6.79 14.24
N ALA A 87 16.96 -8.05 14.21
CA ALA A 87 18.22 -8.47 14.83
C ALA A 87 19.47 -8.00 14.07
N VAL A 88 19.38 -7.85 12.74
CA VAL A 88 20.49 -7.49 11.85
C VAL A 88 20.59 -5.98 11.66
N ARG A 89 19.47 -5.27 11.71
CA ARG A 89 19.37 -3.82 11.50
C ARG A 89 20.38 -3.00 12.32
N PRO A 90 20.52 -3.18 13.66
CA PRO A 90 21.47 -2.39 14.43
C PRO A 90 22.91 -2.58 13.99
N ALA A 91 23.30 -3.79 13.58
CA ALA A 91 24.63 -4.09 13.10
C ALA A 91 24.95 -3.38 11.78
N ILE A 92 24.01 -3.39 10.84
CA ILE A 92 24.15 -2.70 9.54
C ILE A 92 24.21 -1.19 9.73
N LEU A 93 23.33 -0.59 10.55
CA LEU A 93 23.33 0.83 10.83
C LEU A 93 24.63 1.27 11.53
N SER A 94 25.11 0.49 12.51
CA SER A 94 26.40 0.72 13.16
C SER A 94 27.57 0.61 12.18
N PHE A 95 27.54 -0.34 11.26
CA PHE A 95 28.58 -0.50 10.23
C PHE A 95 28.59 0.67 9.25
N ARG A 96 27.42 1.16 8.79
CA ARG A 96 27.32 2.35 7.93
C ARG A 96 28.00 3.58 8.53
N GLN A 97 27.83 3.79 9.83
CA GLN A 97 28.37 4.94 10.58
C GLN A 97 29.81 4.73 11.05
N SER A 98 30.33 3.51 10.96
CA SER A 98 31.63 3.14 11.50
C SER A 98 32.78 3.54 10.58
N HIS A 99 33.88 4.01 11.18
CA HIS A 99 35.18 4.16 10.49
C HIS A 99 35.71 2.83 9.91
N LEU A 100 35.21 1.69 10.39
CA LEU A 100 35.56 0.37 9.88
C LEU A 100 35.17 0.18 8.41
N ARG A 101 34.10 0.83 7.95
CA ARG A 101 33.65 0.80 6.55
C ARG A 101 34.74 1.27 5.58
N ASN A 102 35.48 2.31 5.96
CA ASN A 102 36.57 2.87 5.13
C ASN A 102 37.92 2.23 5.40
N ASN A 103 37.97 1.24 6.30
CA ASN A 103 39.22 0.59 6.64
C ASN A 103 39.64 -0.41 5.55
N TYR A 104 40.84 -0.27 5.01
CA TYR A 104 41.37 -1.12 3.95
C TYR A 104 41.35 -2.60 4.29
N PHE A 105 41.72 -2.95 5.51
CA PHE A 105 41.78 -4.36 5.95
C PHE A 105 40.40 -4.97 6.10
N VAL A 106 39.44 -4.22 6.60
CA VAL A 106 38.04 -4.65 6.69
C VAL A 106 37.45 -4.84 5.30
N LYS A 107 37.68 -3.89 4.37
CA LYS A 107 37.27 -4.02 2.97
C LYS A 107 37.89 -5.27 2.34
N LYS A 108 39.20 -5.51 2.52
CA LYS A 108 39.86 -6.73 2.01
C LYS A 108 39.36 -8.02 2.64
N ALA A 109 38.95 -7.99 3.90
CA ALA A 109 38.33 -9.13 4.56
C ALA A 109 36.94 -9.45 4.01
N LEU A 110 36.15 -8.42 3.68
CA LEU A 110 34.81 -8.56 3.09
C LEU A 110 34.86 -8.81 1.56
N GLN A 111 35.96 -8.51 0.87
CA GLN A 111 36.17 -8.91 -0.52
C GLN A 111 36.47 -10.40 -0.63
N ARG A 112 35.61 -11.23 -0.07
CA ARG A 112 35.72 -12.68 -0.04
C ARG A 112 34.42 -13.32 -0.44
N ARG A 113 34.53 -14.54 -0.96
CA ARG A 113 33.35 -15.34 -1.33
C ARG A 113 32.52 -15.63 -0.09
N LEU A 114 31.24 -15.39 -0.24
CA LEU A 114 30.20 -15.71 0.74
C LEU A 114 29.13 -16.57 0.08
N ASP A 115 28.83 -17.70 0.69
CA ASP A 115 27.77 -18.62 0.32
C ASP A 115 26.72 -18.59 1.44
N ILE A 116 25.45 -18.37 1.09
CA ILE A 116 24.31 -18.41 2.01
C ILE A 116 23.30 -19.40 1.49
N THR A 117 22.88 -20.35 2.33
CA THR A 117 21.83 -21.30 1.99
C THR A 117 20.68 -21.21 2.98
N VAL A 118 19.46 -21.37 2.47
CA VAL A 118 18.21 -21.41 3.24
C VAL A 118 17.56 -22.76 3.00
N TYR A 119 17.09 -23.39 4.08
CA TYR A 119 16.47 -24.71 4.09
C TYR A 119 14.97 -24.63 4.35
N ASP A 120 14.24 -25.70 4.12
CA ASP A 120 12.77 -25.76 4.20
C ASP A 120 12.18 -25.30 5.53
N ASN A 121 12.89 -25.54 6.64
CA ASN A 121 12.52 -25.09 7.99
C ASN A 121 12.88 -23.61 8.26
N LYS A 122 13.25 -22.85 7.22
CA LYS A 122 13.72 -21.46 7.29
C LYS A 122 15.00 -21.27 8.08
N THR A 123 15.77 -22.34 8.35
CA THR A 123 17.13 -22.23 8.88
C THR A 123 18.09 -21.82 7.78
N TYR A 124 19.20 -21.23 8.16
CA TYR A 124 20.21 -20.76 7.21
C TYR A 124 21.61 -21.16 7.65
N LEU A 125 22.45 -21.36 6.65
CA LEU A 125 23.89 -21.60 6.81
C LEU A 125 24.64 -20.53 6.00
N LEU A 126 25.61 -19.92 6.64
CA LEU A 126 26.51 -18.97 6.05
C LEU A 126 27.91 -19.56 6.04
N VAL A 127 28.55 -19.58 4.87
CA VAL A 127 29.90 -20.07 4.67
C VAL A 127 30.74 -18.99 4.01
N ALA A 128 31.70 -18.42 4.77
CA ALA A 128 32.65 -17.45 4.24
C ALA A 128 33.98 -18.12 3.90
N ASN A 129 34.43 -17.95 2.65
CA ASN A 129 35.71 -18.47 2.21
C ASN A 129 36.80 -17.39 2.37
N MET A 130 37.63 -17.52 3.40
CA MET A 130 38.62 -16.52 3.77
C MET A 130 39.83 -16.47 2.84
N GLY A 131 40.01 -17.50 2.00
CA GLY A 131 41.12 -17.54 1.05
C GLY A 131 42.47 -17.31 1.72
N PHE A 132 43.23 -16.30 1.29
CA PHE A 132 44.52 -15.94 1.83
C PHE A 132 44.46 -15.54 3.31
N LEU A 133 43.34 -14.94 3.74
CA LEU A 133 43.15 -14.54 5.14
C LEU A 133 42.92 -15.72 6.10
N SER A 134 42.84 -16.95 5.57
CA SER A 134 42.73 -18.16 6.40
C SER A 134 43.85 -18.30 7.41
N GLY A 135 45.06 -17.76 7.14
CA GLY A 135 46.14 -17.68 8.09
C GLY A 135 45.80 -16.94 9.38
N ILE A 136 45.01 -15.84 9.26
CA ILE A 136 44.56 -15.09 10.44
C ILE A 136 43.39 -15.81 11.12
N THR A 137 42.41 -16.30 10.40
CA THR A 137 41.23 -16.97 11.00
C THR A 137 41.64 -18.25 11.74
N ARG A 138 42.62 -18.98 11.26
CA ARG A 138 43.20 -20.16 11.98
C ARG A 138 43.89 -19.79 13.30
N LEU A 139 44.38 -18.55 13.44
CA LEU A 139 44.94 -18.04 14.67
C LEU A 139 43.87 -17.50 15.65
N ALA A 140 42.60 -17.46 15.24
CA ALA A 140 41.51 -16.97 16.08
C ALA A 140 41.47 -17.62 17.46
N PRO A 141 41.68 -18.94 17.66
CA PRO A 141 41.70 -19.54 18.99
C PRO A 141 42.82 -19.00 19.91
N VAL A 142 43.91 -18.49 19.34
CA VAL A 142 45.00 -17.88 20.08
C VAL A 142 44.69 -16.38 20.32
N ILE A 143 44.27 -15.68 19.32
CA ILE A 143 43.95 -14.24 19.37
C ILE A 143 42.79 -13.97 20.35
N LEU A 144 41.74 -14.77 20.31
CA LEU A 144 40.54 -14.62 21.14
C LEU A 144 40.78 -14.93 22.62
N LYS A 145 41.92 -15.54 22.98
CA LYS A 145 42.33 -15.66 24.39
C LYS A 145 42.76 -14.33 24.99
N PHE A 146 43.22 -13.40 24.17
CA PHE A 146 43.68 -12.07 24.56
C PHE A 146 42.63 -10.97 24.34
N VAL A 147 41.54 -11.28 23.65
CA VAL A 147 40.47 -10.35 23.35
C VAL A 147 39.16 -10.92 23.90
N ASP A 148 38.64 -10.29 24.93
CA ASP A 148 37.37 -10.68 25.52
C ASP A 148 36.23 -10.13 24.62
N ILE A 149 35.57 -11.02 23.88
CA ILE A 149 34.38 -10.69 23.11
C ILE A 149 33.17 -11.09 23.95
N LYS A 150 32.42 -10.11 24.40
CA LYS A 150 31.20 -10.31 25.18
C LYS A 150 30.24 -11.30 24.49
N ASN A 151 29.80 -12.31 25.24
CA ASN A 151 28.87 -13.36 24.79
C ASN A 151 29.43 -14.38 23.77
N LEU A 152 30.72 -14.40 23.50
CA LEU A 152 31.39 -15.42 22.70
C LEU A 152 32.04 -16.46 23.61
N THR A 153 31.62 -17.72 23.53
CA THR A 153 32.12 -18.82 24.30
C THR A 153 32.83 -19.84 23.41
N TYR A 154 34.04 -20.23 23.75
CA TYR A 154 34.75 -21.31 23.08
C TYR A 154 34.41 -22.65 23.73
N LEU A 155 33.99 -23.62 22.94
CA LEU A 155 33.60 -24.96 23.38
C LEU A 155 34.45 -26.02 22.69
N GLN A 156 34.70 -27.10 23.42
CA GLN A 156 35.35 -28.30 22.91
C GLN A 156 34.49 -29.51 23.26
N SER A 157 34.03 -30.22 22.24
CA SER A 157 33.26 -31.45 22.35
C SER A 157 34.03 -32.59 21.67
N GLY A 158 34.72 -33.41 22.43
CA GLY A 158 35.64 -34.41 21.89
C GLY A 158 36.82 -33.78 21.16
N SER A 159 37.03 -34.13 19.91
CA SER A 159 38.00 -33.49 18.99
C SER A 159 37.51 -32.18 18.36
N ASP A 160 36.23 -31.91 18.44
CA ASP A 160 35.62 -30.75 17.80
C ASP A 160 35.70 -29.48 18.62
N LYS A 161 36.20 -28.42 17.99
CA LYS A 161 36.40 -27.09 18.58
C LYS A 161 35.57 -26.10 17.79
N PHE A 162 34.69 -25.33 18.49
CA PHE A 162 33.82 -24.33 17.89
C PHE A 162 33.52 -23.19 18.86
N TYR A 163 32.94 -22.12 18.35
CA TYR A 163 32.50 -20.97 19.14
C TYR A 163 30.98 -20.93 19.19
N MET A 164 30.43 -20.52 20.31
CA MET A 164 29.04 -20.12 20.45
C MET A 164 28.99 -18.63 20.76
N TYR A 165 28.20 -17.91 19.96
CA TYR A 165 27.87 -16.50 20.21
C TYR A 165 26.41 -16.39 20.60
N GLN A 166 26.10 -15.87 21.77
CA GLN A 166 24.76 -15.72 22.30
C GLN A 166 24.32 -14.26 22.24
N LYS A 167 23.22 -13.99 21.54
CA LYS A 167 22.56 -12.67 21.50
C LYS A 167 21.11 -12.81 21.93
N GLY A 168 20.80 -12.43 23.16
CA GLY A 168 19.49 -12.65 23.75
C GLY A 168 19.14 -14.14 23.84
N LYS A 169 18.07 -14.57 23.19
CA LYS A 169 17.64 -15.99 23.12
C LYS A 169 18.27 -16.76 21.94
N GLN A 170 18.92 -16.06 21.01
CA GLN A 170 19.52 -16.68 19.82
C GLN A 170 20.95 -17.10 20.11
N ILE A 171 21.31 -18.33 19.67
CA ILE A 171 22.64 -18.90 19.77
C ILE A 171 23.12 -19.11 18.33
N PHE A 172 24.33 -18.64 18.03
CA PHE A 172 25.00 -18.87 16.75
C PHE A 172 26.18 -19.79 16.99
N TYR A 173 26.24 -20.85 16.22
CA TYR A 173 27.36 -21.81 16.18
C TYR A 173 28.32 -21.36 15.10
N ILE A 174 29.62 -21.22 15.45
CA ILE A 174 30.67 -20.73 14.56
C ILE A 174 31.82 -21.74 14.57
N LYS A 175 32.22 -22.22 13.41
CA LYS A 175 33.40 -23.11 13.28
C LYS A 175 34.32 -22.62 12.17
N ILE A 176 35.59 -22.65 12.42
CA ILE A 176 36.67 -22.31 11.48
C ILE A 176 37.29 -23.61 11.00
N ILE A 177 37.20 -23.90 9.71
CA ILE A 177 37.72 -25.10 9.07
C ILE A 177 38.58 -24.69 7.89
N LYS A 178 39.90 -24.80 8.08
CA LYS A 178 40.88 -24.41 7.06
C LYS A 178 40.64 -22.97 6.55
N ASN A 179 40.14 -22.83 5.29
CA ASN A 179 39.83 -21.55 4.65
C ASN A 179 38.38 -21.11 4.86
N LEU A 180 37.55 -21.92 5.53
CA LEU A 180 36.11 -21.67 5.66
C LEU A 180 35.76 -21.24 7.09
N VAL A 181 34.85 -20.27 7.19
CA VAL A 181 34.14 -19.90 8.43
C VAL A 181 32.69 -20.23 8.24
N ILE A 182 32.17 -21.10 9.06
CA ILE A 182 30.79 -21.60 9.01
C ILE A 182 30.00 -20.96 10.14
N VAL A 183 28.80 -20.43 9.85
CA VAL A 183 27.93 -19.83 10.85
C VAL A 183 26.47 -20.28 10.60
N THR A 184 25.81 -20.76 11.65
CA THR A 184 24.38 -21.08 11.65
C THR A 184 23.81 -20.91 13.05
N ALA A 185 22.48 -20.71 13.14
CA ALA A 185 21.75 -20.71 14.40
C ALA A 185 21.12 -22.08 14.72
N ASP A 186 21.20 -23.04 13.80
CA ASP A 186 20.64 -24.37 13.97
C ASP A 186 21.72 -25.40 14.30
N GLU A 187 21.55 -26.13 15.40
CA GLU A 187 22.54 -27.09 15.89
C GLU A 187 22.62 -28.34 14.98
N ASN A 188 21.49 -28.79 14.41
CA ASN A 188 21.50 -29.97 13.55
C ASN A 188 22.17 -29.64 12.23
N LEU A 189 21.86 -28.47 11.66
CA LEU A 189 22.50 -27.99 10.45
C LEU A 189 23.99 -27.76 10.65
N PHE A 190 24.41 -27.30 11.84
CA PHE A 190 25.81 -27.18 12.21
C PHE A 190 26.53 -28.54 12.22
N LYS A 191 25.92 -29.58 12.81
CA LYS A 191 26.45 -30.96 12.83
C LYS A 191 26.57 -31.52 11.42
N LEU A 192 25.53 -31.37 10.57
CA LEU A 192 25.55 -31.80 9.17
C LEU A 192 26.66 -31.09 8.39
N SER A 193 26.77 -29.77 8.52
CA SER A 193 27.78 -28.96 7.87
C SER A 193 29.22 -29.36 8.25
N THR A 194 29.43 -29.87 9.47
CA THR A 194 30.73 -30.23 9.95
C THR A 194 31.09 -31.70 9.76
N SER A 195 30.20 -32.54 9.25
CA SER A 195 30.44 -33.97 8.95
C SER A 195 31.30 -34.21 7.69
N PHE A 196 31.40 -33.19 6.80
CA PHE A 196 32.17 -33.21 5.53
C PHE A 196 31.71 -34.19 4.45
N ASN A 197 30.54 -34.84 4.60
CA ASN A 197 30.05 -35.87 3.68
C ASN A 197 29.01 -35.31 2.68
N ASN A 198 28.89 -33.98 2.62
CA ASN A 198 27.81 -33.36 1.81
C ASN A 198 28.11 -33.33 0.32
N ALA A 199 29.38 -33.40 -0.09
CA ALA A 199 29.78 -33.28 -1.51
C ALA A 199 29.22 -34.39 -2.43
N ASP A 200 29.00 -35.59 -1.88
CA ASP A 200 28.56 -36.76 -2.66
C ASP A 200 27.04 -36.73 -2.98
N ASN A 201 26.30 -35.83 -2.32
CA ASN A 201 24.84 -35.72 -2.45
C ASN A 201 24.39 -34.61 -3.43
N TYR A 202 25.31 -34.00 -4.14
CA TYR A 202 25.01 -32.90 -5.06
C TYR A 202 24.64 -33.42 -6.46
N THR A 203 23.64 -32.76 -7.06
CA THR A 203 23.39 -32.90 -8.50
C THR A 203 24.42 -32.10 -9.32
N ASP A 204 24.59 -32.46 -10.60
CA ASP A 204 25.49 -31.71 -11.48
C ASP A 204 25.13 -30.25 -11.61
N THR A 205 23.84 -29.90 -11.60
CA THR A 205 23.33 -28.54 -11.64
C THR A 205 23.66 -27.74 -10.38
N GLN A 206 23.57 -28.38 -9.20
CA GLN A 206 23.99 -27.79 -7.93
C GLN A 206 25.50 -27.58 -7.89
N LEU A 207 26.29 -28.57 -8.30
CA LEU A 207 27.76 -28.44 -8.37
C LEU A 207 28.18 -27.31 -9.31
N LYS A 208 27.50 -27.16 -10.43
CA LYS A 208 27.72 -26.05 -11.36
C LYS A 208 27.44 -24.70 -10.68
N ALA A 209 26.34 -24.56 -9.94
CA ALA A 209 26.02 -23.34 -9.21
C ALA A 209 27.09 -22.95 -8.20
N LEU A 210 27.71 -23.94 -7.54
CA LEU A 210 28.80 -23.76 -6.58
C LEU A 210 30.15 -23.40 -7.21
N THR A 211 30.43 -23.83 -8.47
CA THR A 211 31.79 -23.80 -9.07
C THR A 211 31.94 -22.83 -10.22
N GLU A 212 30.85 -22.44 -10.92
CA GLU A 212 30.93 -21.53 -12.06
C GLU A 212 31.46 -20.13 -11.69
N ASN A 213 32.02 -19.42 -12.66
CA ASN A 213 32.41 -18.02 -12.48
C ASN A 213 31.19 -17.10 -12.56
N LEU A 214 31.01 -16.24 -11.57
CA LEU A 214 29.92 -15.29 -11.56
C LEU A 214 30.21 -14.13 -12.53
N LYS A 215 29.20 -13.76 -13.33
CA LYS A 215 29.20 -12.56 -14.17
C LYS A 215 28.66 -11.34 -13.42
N ASN A 216 27.72 -11.57 -12.48
CA ASN A 216 27.09 -10.55 -11.66
C ASN A 216 27.67 -10.57 -10.24
N PRO A 217 27.54 -9.49 -9.46
CA PRO A 217 28.04 -9.41 -8.10
C PRO A 217 27.56 -10.54 -7.19
N PHE A 218 26.34 -11.06 -7.44
CA PHE A 218 25.80 -12.22 -6.75
C PHE A 218 24.88 -13.04 -7.68
N LYS A 219 24.64 -14.28 -7.31
CA LYS A 219 23.73 -15.20 -7.99
C LYS A 219 22.82 -15.86 -6.99
N ILE A 220 21.54 -15.90 -7.28
CA ILE A 220 20.54 -16.62 -6.51
C ILE A 220 20.08 -17.81 -7.35
N THR A 221 20.12 -19.01 -6.78
CA THR A 221 19.55 -20.22 -7.36
C THR A 221 18.59 -20.85 -6.36
N CYS A 222 17.54 -21.49 -6.86
CA CYS A 222 16.55 -22.16 -6.03
C CYS A 222 16.40 -23.61 -6.51
N ASP A 223 16.30 -24.54 -5.57
CA ASP A 223 15.84 -25.89 -5.88
C ASP A 223 14.34 -25.84 -6.18
N GLY A 224 13.95 -26.15 -7.42
CA GLY A 224 12.58 -26.02 -7.87
C GLY A 224 11.61 -26.95 -7.13
N THR A 225 12.03 -28.18 -6.88
CA THR A 225 11.22 -29.18 -6.19
C THR A 225 10.91 -28.75 -4.76
N ARG A 226 11.92 -28.26 -4.04
CA ARG A 226 11.76 -27.77 -2.66
C ARG A 226 10.95 -26.47 -2.60
N LEU A 227 11.16 -25.56 -3.55
CA LEU A 227 10.37 -24.33 -3.66
C LEU A 227 8.89 -24.65 -3.85
N LEU A 228 8.53 -25.56 -4.75
CA LEU A 228 7.16 -26.04 -4.92
C LEU A 228 6.62 -26.70 -3.65
N GLY A 229 7.45 -27.51 -2.98
CA GLY A 229 7.10 -28.13 -1.70
C GLY A 229 6.78 -27.10 -0.62
N MET A 230 7.56 -26.04 -0.51
CA MET A 230 7.29 -24.93 0.43
C MET A 230 5.97 -24.22 0.09
N LEU A 231 5.69 -23.94 -1.18
CA LEU A 231 4.43 -23.32 -1.61
C LEU A 231 3.22 -24.22 -1.33
N ALA A 232 3.37 -25.54 -1.46
CA ALA A 232 2.31 -26.50 -1.21
C ALA A 232 2.10 -26.80 0.28
N SER A 233 3.09 -26.60 1.13
CA SER A 233 3.02 -26.88 2.57
C SER A 233 2.15 -25.88 3.33
N ASP A 234 1.96 -24.69 2.79
CA ASP A 234 1.04 -23.72 3.36
C ASP A 234 -0.41 -24.18 3.11
N SER A 235 -1.09 -24.57 4.19
CA SER A 235 -2.46 -25.09 4.14
C SER A 235 -3.48 -24.09 3.59
N SER A 236 -3.19 -22.80 3.69
CA SER A 236 -4.02 -21.70 3.17
C SER A 236 -3.81 -21.44 1.68
N ASN A 237 -2.70 -21.92 1.09
CA ASN A 237 -2.33 -21.69 -0.30
C ASN A 237 -2.86 -22.81 -1.22
N VAL A 238 -4.12 -22.69 -1.62
CA VAL A 238 -4.78 -23.66 -2.54
C VAL A 238 -4.06 -23.69 -3.90
N TYR A 239 -3.62 -22.55 -4.39
CA TYR A 239 -2.91 -22.45 -5.68
C TYR A 239 -1.54 -23.13 -5.64
N GLY A 240 -0.81 -23.01 -4.54
CA GLY A 240 0.48 -23.69 -4.36
C GLY A 240 0.35 -25.21 -4.42
N LYS A 241 -0.71 -25.77 -3.81
CA LYS A 241 -1.02 -27.20 -3.86
C LYS A 241 -1.38 -27.66 -5.27
N ALA A 242 -2.26 -26.93 -5.95
CA ALA A 242 -2.66 -27.25 -7.31
C ALA A 242 -1.46 -27.20 -8.27
N LEU A 243 -0.61 -26.18 -8.14
CA LEU A 243 0.60 -26.02 -8.94
C LEU A 243 1.58 -27.19 -8.70
N SER A 244 1.85 -27.56 -7.46
CA SER A 244 2.76 -28.68 -7.12
C SER A 244 2.24 -30.05 -7.61
N SER A 245 0.93 -30.19 -7.78
CA SER A 245 0.33 -31.38 -8.39
C SER A 245 0.43 -31.37 -9.90
N ALA A 246 0.34 -30.19 -10.53
CA ALA A 246 0.30 -30.04 -11.97
C ALA A 246 1.69 -30.07 -12.63
N ILE A 247 2.72 -29.57 -11.94
CA ILE A 247 4.07 -29.48 -12.50
C ILE A 247 5.12 -30.05 -11.55
N SER A 248 6.27 -30.41 -12.11
CA SER A 248 7.52 -30.73 -11.42
C SER A 248 8.61 -29.74 -11.86
N MET A 249 9.51 -29.37 -10.94
CA MET A 249 10.61 -28.46 -11.19
C MET A 249 11.92 -29.17 -10.82
N ASN A 250 12.38 -30.05 -11.71
CA ASN A 250 13.54 -30.89 -11.46
C ASN A 250 14.89 -30.19 -11.68
N GLU A 251 14.87 -29.02 -12.31
CA GLU A 251 16.06 -28.21 -12.55
C GLU A 251 16.17 -27.03 -11.57
N MET A 252 17.38 -26.49 -11.44
CA MET A 252 17.63 -25.30 -10.63
C MET A 252 17.02 -24.06 -11.28
N SER A 253 16.21 -23.37 -10.53
CA SER A 253 15.70 -22.05 -10.89
C SER A 253 16.74 -20.97 -10.61
N THR A 254 16.71 -19.87 -11.36
CA THR A 254 17.65 -18.75 -11.18
C THR A 254 16.92 -17.45 -11.02
N VAL A 255 17.42 -16.59 -10.11
CA VAL A 255 16.93 -15.24 -9.93
C VAL A 255 18.10 -14.27 -10.08
N SER A 256 17.95 -13.30 -10.98
CA SER A 256 18.84 -12.16 -11.10
C SER A 256 18.15 -10.91 -10.62
N PHE A 257 18.90 -10.05 -9.95
CA PHE A 257 18.39 -8.86 -9.30
C PHE A 257 19.39 -7.73 -9.42
N GLU A 258 18.92 -6.56 -9.78
CA GLU A 258 19.69 -5.32 -9.84
C GLU A 258 18.90 -4.24 -9.11
N LEU A 259 19.54 -3.56 -8.18
CA LEU A 259 18.93 -2.52 -7.37
C LEU A 259 19.86 -1.30 -7.34
N THR A 260 19.29 -0.14 -7.64
CA THR A 260 19.93 1.17 -7.56
C THR A 260 19.02 2.14 -6.81
N ASP A 261 19.42 3.39 -6.62
CA ASP A 261 18.56 4.44 -6.05
C ASP A 261 17.35 4.76 -6.95
N THR A 262 17.48 4.55 -8.25
CA THR A 262 16.46 4.91 -9.23
C THR A 262 15.71 3.73 -9.81
N ASP A 263 16.33 2.55 -9.88
CA ASP A 263 15.78 1.41 -10.60
C ASP A 263 15.88 0.11 -9.81
N ILE A 264 14.88 -0.73 -9.98
CA ILE A 264 14.88 -2.14 -9.58
C ILE A 264 14.57 -3.00 -10.81
N ASN A 265 15.42 -3.98 -11.09
CA ASN A 265 15.20 -4.97 -12.14
C ASN A 265 15.36 -6.36 -11.55
N MET A 266 14.38 -7.21 -11.79
CA MET A 266 14.41 -8.62 -11.39
C MET A 266 14.02 -9.50 -12.58
N LYS A 267 14.74 -10.59 -12.74
CA LYS A 267 14.38 -11.64 -13.67
C LYS A 267 14.56 -13.00 -13.00
N ALA A 268 13.48 -13.73 -12.89
CA ALA A 268 13.47 -15.09 -12.35
C ALA A 268 13.08 -16.06 -13.47
N TYR A 269 13.79 -17.18 -13.53
CA TYR A 269 13.59 -18.22 -14.52
C TYR A 269 13.34 -19.56 -13.80
N PHE A 270 12.22 -20.20 -14.11
CA PHE A 270 11.73 -21.41 -13.48
C PHE A 270 11.45 -22.46 -14.56
N PRO A 271 12.36 -23.41 -14.81
CA PRO A 271 12.10 -24.54 -15.68
C PRO A 271 11.15 -25.53 -15.00
N TYR A 272 10.20 -26.08 -15.73
CA TYR A 272 9.24 -27.04 -15.22
C TYR A 272 8.84 -28.07 -16.25
N GLU A 273 8.24 -29.17 -15.78
CA GLU A 273 7.60 -30.19 -16.60
C GLU A 273 6.16 -30.41 -16.11
N VAL A 274 5.23 -30.54 -17.05
CA VAL A 274 3.84 -30.86 -16.70
C VAL A 274 3.74 -32.34 -16.38
N ASN A 275 3.20 -32.67 -15.21
CA ASN A 275 3.05 -34.04 -14.74
C ASN A 275 2.12 -34.84 -15.66
N GLN A 276 2.50 -36.06 -16.00
CA GLN A 276 1.78 -36.92 -16.98
C GLN A 276 0.31 -37.15 -16.61
N ASN A 277 0.01 -37.28 -15.32
CA ASN A 277 -1.36 -37.49 -14.83
C ASN A 277 -2.23 -36.24 -14.87
N TYR A 278 -1.65 -35.08 -15.16
CA TYR A 278 -2.31 -33.78 -15.22
C TYR A 278 -2.40 -33.18 -16.63
N THR A 279 -2.02 -33.93 -17.66
CA THR A 279 -1.92 -33.40 -19.03
C THR A 279 -3.24 -32.85 -19.59
N GLU A 280 -4.37 -33.39 -19.16
CA GLU A 280 -5.72 -32.96 -19.56
C GLU A 280 -6.38 -31.99 -18.52
N HIS A 281 -5.71 -31.69 -17.42
CA HIS A 281 -6.25 -30.81 -16.42
C HIS A 281 -6.21 -29.33 -16.91
N PRO A 282 -7.26 -28.52 -16.65
CA PRO A 282 -7.31 -27.13 -17.16
C PRO A 282 -6.08 -26.29 -16.78
N LEU A 283 -5.54 -26.44 -15.58
CA LEU A 283 -4.32 -25.77 -15.16
C LEU A 283 -3.10 -26.17 -16.01
N ALA A 284 -3.00 -27.43 -16.38
CA ALA A 284 -1.93 -27.92 -17.26
C ALA A 284 -2.01 -27.34 -18.67
N THR A 285 -3.22 -27.12 -19.17
CA THR A 285 -3.44 -26.43 -20.45
C THR A 285 -2.88 -25.03 -20.42
N LEU A 286 -3.13 -24.26 -19.32
CA LEU A 286 -2.52 -22.94 -19.15
C LEU A 286 -0.99 -23.00 -19.10
N MET A 287 -0.44 -23.98 -18.39
CA MET A 287 1.03 -24.15 -18.27
C MET A 287 1.71 -24.54 -19.58
N LYS A 288 1.03 -25.22 -20.48
CA LYS A 288 1.56 -25.59 -21.81
C LYS A 288 1.46 -24.49 -22.85
N THR A 289 0.61 -23.48 -22.62
CA THR A 289 0.40 -22.39 -23.58
C THR A 289 1.60 -21.43 -23.56
N GLU A 290 2.19 -21.22 -24.72
CA GLU A 290 3.27 -20.26 -24.88
C GLU A 290 2.74 -18.82 -24.93
N SER A 291 3.49 -17.90 -24.34
CA SER A 291 3.16 -16.48 -24.35
C SER A 291 3.31 -15.86 -25.73
N THR A 292 2.38 -15.01 -26.09
CA THR A 292 2.38 -14.22 -27.32
C THR A 292 2.64 -12.74 -27.03
N VAL A 293 2.76 -11.93 -28.07
CA VAL A 293 2.89 -10.46 -27.94
C VAL A 293 1.49 -9.87 -27.75
N PRO A 294 1.20 -9.20 -26.62
CA PRO A 294 -0.09 -8.58 -26.40
C PRO A 294 -0.36 -7.46 -27.41
N SER A 295 -1.47 -7.57 -28.16
CA SER A 295 -1.83 -6.59 -29.18
C SER A 295 -2.47 -5.31 -28.58
N LEU A 296 -3.11 -5.43 -27.43
CA LEU A 296 -3.77 -4.32 -26.73
C LEU A 296 -2.76 -3.25 -26.27
N LEU A 297 -1.52 -3.62 -25.94
CA LEU A 297 -0.49 -2.65 -25.51
C LEU A 297 -0.26 -1.55 -26.57
N ASN A 298 -0.49 -1.84 -27.84
CA ASN A 298 -0.40 -0.85 -28.90
C ASN A 298 -1.65 0.02 -29.06
N LYS A 299 -2.72 -0.24 -28.27
CA LYS A 299 -4.02 0.43 -28.38
C LYS A 299 -4.41 1.18 -27.10
N LEU A 300 -3.73 0.89 -25.96
CA LEU A 300 -3.96 1.59 -24.70
C LEU A 300 -3.65 3.08 -24.83
N PRO A 301 -4.43 3.98 -24.20
CA PRO A 301 -4.16 5.41 -24.15
C PRO A 301 -2.82 5.76 -23.50
N GLU A 302 -2.25 6.89 -23.91
CA GLU A 302 -0.99 7.41 -23.37
C GLU A 302 -1.06 7.72 -21.87
N ASN A 303 -2.23 8.15 -21.39
CA ASN A 303 -2.49 8.53 -20.00
C ASN A 303 -2.96 7.36 -19.13
N VAL A 304 -2.65 6.12 -19.50
CA VAL A 304 -2.89 4.96 -18.65
C VAL A 304 -1.95 5.01 -17.45
N GLN A 305 -2.54 4.91 -16.25
CA GLN A 305 -1.80 4.88 -14.98
C GLN A 305 -1.46 3.47 -14.54
N TYR A 306 -2.35 2.53 -14.76
CA TYR A 306 -2.11 1.12 -14.47
C TYR A 306 -2.88 0.25 -15.44
N TYR A 307 -2.37 -0.93 -15.69
CA TYR A 307 -3.12 -2.00 -16.31
C TYR A 307 -2.76 -3.35 -15.71
N THR A 308 -3.73 -4.25 -15.76
CA THR A 308 -3.55 -5.70 -15.64
C THR A 308 -4.04 -6.31 -16.93
N LEU A 309 -3.16 -6.99 -17.64
CA LEU A 309 -3.43 -7.63 -18.92
C LEU A 309 -3.14 -9.11 -18.82
N ILE A 310 -4.09 -9.93 -19.25
CA ILE A 310 -3.93 -11.38 -19.45
C ILE A 310 -4.02 -11.63 -20.95
N ASN A 311 -3.08 -12.39 -21.47
CA ASN A 311 -2.89 -12.67 -22.88
C ASN A 311 -2.61 -14.14 -23.10
N SER A 312 -2.94 -14.65 -24.28
CA SER A 312 -2.75 -16.05 -24.70
C SER A 312 -3.72 -17.05 -24.06
N PHE A 313 -4.71 -16.57 -23.29
CA PHE A 313 -5.74 -17.40 -22.69
C PHE A 313 -7.13 -16.83 -22.94
N THR A 314 -8.06 -17.69 -23.35
CA THR A 314 -9.47 -17.30 -23.43
C THR A 314 -10.06 -17.16 -22.02
N LEU A 315 -11.12 -16.35 -21.89
CA LEU A 315 -11.85 -16.22 -20.63
C LEU A 315 -12.36 -17.57 -20.10
N ASP A 316 -12.77 -18.47 -20.99
CA ASP A 316 -13.24 -19.80 -20.60
C ASP A 316 -12.10 -20.67 -20.05
N GLN A 317 -10.92 -20.66 -20.66
CA GLN A 317 -9.73 -21.35 -20.13
C GLN A 317 -9.36 -20.86 -18.74
N ILE A 318 -9.40 -19.53 -18.54
CA ILE A 318 -9.13 -18.92 -17.22
C ILE A 318 -10.18 -19.40 -16.20
N ARG A 319 -11.48 -19.40 -16.57
CA ARG A 319 -12.56 -19.88 -15.71
C ARG A 319 -12.37 -21.35 -15.35
N GLN A 320 -12.15 -22.21 -16.33
CA GLN A 320 -11.96 -23.64 -16.11
C GLN A 320 -10.79 -23.93 -15.17
N ALA A 321 -9.65 -23.26 -15.38
CA ALA A 321 -8.50 -23.40 -14.51
C ALA A 321 -8.76 -22.86 -13.09
N ALA A 322 -9.46 -21.72 -12.96
CA ALA A 322 -9.83 -21.18 -11.66
C ALA A 322 -10.76 -22.13 -10.89
N PHE A 323 -11.79 -22.67 -11.56
CA PHE A 323 -12.72 -23.61 -10.93
C PHE A 323 -12.04 -24.92 -10.51
N SER A 324 -11.11 -25.42 -11.31
CA SER A 324 -10.38 -26.65 -11.02
C SER A 324 -9.47 -26.60 -9.79
N VAL A 325 -9.13 -25.39 -9.30
CA VAL A 325 -8.29 -25.18 -8.10
C VAL A 325 -9.07 -24.71 -6.88
N MET A 326 -10.37 -24.42 -7.03
CA MET A 326 -11.20 -23.98 -5.89
C MET A 326 -11.62 -25.17 -5.02
N PRO A 327 -11.76 -24.96 -3.71
CA PRO A 327 -12.20 -26.03 -2.79
C PRO A 327 -13.62 -26.49 -3.10
N ASP A 328 -13.88 -27.81 -3.05
CA ASP A 328 -15.20 -28.42 -3.24
C ASP A 328 -16.27 -27.84 -2.30
N SER A 329 -15.86 -27.37 -1.10
CA SER A 329 -16.75 -26.76 -0.12
C SER A 329 -17.43 -25.47 -0.60
N MET A 330 -16.90 -24.84 -1.64
CA MET A 330 -17.51 -23.63 -2.25
C MET A 330 -18.68 -23.97 -3.18
N ASN A 331 -18.86 -25.24 -3.59
CA ASN A 331 -19.91 -25.71 -4.51
C ASN A 331 -20.02 -24.86 -5.79
N ILE A 332 -18.88 -24.46 -6.37
CA ILE A 332 -18.85 -23.50 -7.47
C ILE A 332 -19.52 -24.03 -8.73
N GLU A 333 -19.31 -25.30 -9.06
CA GLU A 333 -19.96 -25.92 -10.21
C GLU A 333 -21.50 -25.92 -10.12
N SER A 334 -22.03 -26.20 -8.91
CA SER A 334 -23.46 -26.13 -8.68
C SER A 334 -24.02 -24.72 -8.80
N LYS A 335 -23.30 -23.74 -8.24
CA LYS A 335 -23.67 -22.32 -8.35
C LYS A 335 -23.61 -21.86 -9.81
N TRP A 336 -22.58 -22.25 -10.55
CA TRP A 336 -22.44 -21.95 -11.96
C TRP A 336 -23.57 -22.56 -12.80
N SER A 337 -23.86 -23.84 -12.59
CA SER A 337 -24.97 -24.52 -13.27
C SER A 337 -26.32 -23.83 -12.99
N THR A 338 -26.54 -23.38 -11.76
CA THR A 338 -27.74 -22.61 -11.37
C THR A 338 -27.80 -21.26 -12.09
N ALA A 339 -26.68 -20.54 -12.12
CA ALA A 339 -26.55 -19.26 -12.83
C ALA A 339 -26.78 -19.43 -14.35
N GLN A 340 -26.26 -20.49 -14.96
CA GLN A 340 -26.49 -20.85 -16.36
C GLN A 340 -27.98 -21.07 -16.67
N LYS A 341 -28.67 -21.85 -15.83
CA LYS A 341 -30.11 -22.10 -15.98
C LYS A 341 -30.92 -20.80 -15.84
N ALA A 342 -30.55 -19.96 -14.89
CA ALA A 342 -31.20 -18.65 -14.71
C ALA A 342 -30.98 -17.73 -15.90
N SER A 343 -29.74 -17.66 -16.43
CA SER A 343 -29.43 -16.90 -17.64
C SER A 343 -30.24 -17.36 -18.85
N ASN A 344 -30.27 -18.68 -19.08
CA ASN A 344 -31.07 -19.25 -20.18
C ASN A 344 -32.58 -18.97 -20.04
N ALA A 345 -33.12 -19.02 -18.83
CA ALA A 345 -34.55 -18.75 -18.58
C ALA A 345 -34.92 -17.27 -18.79
N ILE A 346 -33.99 -16.33 -18.47
CA ILE A 346 -34.26 -14.90 -18.52
C ILE A 346 -33.87 -14.31 -19.87
N PHE A 347 -32.69 -14.65 -20.38
CA PHE A 347 -32.09 -14.02 -21.56
C PHE A 347 -32.11 -14.92 -22.81
N HIS A 348 -32.60 -16.15 -22.71
CA HIS A 348 -32.53 -17.16 -23.77
C HIS A 348 -31.09 -17.41 -24.28
N THR A 349 -30.12 -17.15 -23.44
CA THR A 349 -28.69 -17.25 -23.75
C THR A 349 -27.95 -17.76 -22.50
N SER A 350 -27.07 -18.74 -22.65
CA SER A 350 -26.23 -19.19 -21.54
C SER A 350 -25.20 -18.12 -21.16
N ILE A 351 -24.70 -18.16 -19.92
CA ILE A 351 -23.57 -17.28 -19.53
C ILE A 351 -22.34 -17.57 -20.39
N GLU A 352 -22.12 -18.84 -20.73
CA GLU A 352 -21.01 -19.27 -21.59
C GLU A 352 -21.11 -18.66 -22.97
N ASP A 353 -22.30 -18.74 -23.60
CA ASP A 353 -22.54 -18.10 -24.91
C ASP A 353 -22.43 -16.57 -24.80
N ALA A 354 -23.01 -15.98 -23.74
CA ALA A 354 -23.04 -14.54 -23.55
C ALA A 354 -21.63 -13.91 -23.38
N PHE A 355 -20.71 -14.62 -22.73
CA PHE A 355 -19.40 -14.06 -22.39
C PHE A 355 -18.21 -14.70 -23.11
N PHE A 356 -18.29 -15.96 -23.55
CA PHE A 356 -17.11 -16.66 -24.08
C PHE A 356 -17.18 -16.95 -25.58
N SER A 357 -18.36 -17.01 -26.19
CA SER A 357 -18.50 -17.40 -27.58
C SER A 357 -17.93 -16.41 -28.61
N TRP A 358 -17.74 -15.17 -28.21
CA TRP A 358 -17.26 -14.07 -29.07
C TRP A 358 -15.94 -13.47 -28.60
N THR A 359 -15.42 -13.89 -27.43
CA THR A 359 -14.19 -13.36 -26.88
C THR A 359 -12.95 -14.13 -27.37
N GLU A 360 -11.85 -13.46 -27.55
CA GLU A 360 -10.54 -14.02 -27.88
C GLU A 360 -9.65 -14.13 -26.62
N ASP A 361 -8.38 -14.30 -26.80
CA ASP A 361 -7.38 -14.64 -25.81
C ASP A 361 -6.72 -13.44 -25.11
N GLU A 362 -7.33 -12.27 -25.17
CA GLU A 362 -6.76 -11.06 -24.55
C GLU A 362 -7.82 -10.25 -23.80
N ILE A 363 -7.55 -10.00 -22.50
CA ILE A 363 -8.38 -9.16 -21.62
C ILE A 363 -7.50 -8.24 -20.79
N SER A 364 -7.97 -7.01 -20.56
CA SER A 364 -7.27 -6.07 -19.68
C SER A 364 -8.24 -5.26 -18.84
N ILE A 365 -7.79 -4.91 -17.64
CA ILE A 365 -8.39 -3.88 -16.79
C ILE A 365 -7.34 -2.77 -16.66
N PHE A 366 -7.71 -1.53 -16.96
CA PHE A 366 -6.79 -0.40 -16.85
C PHE A 366 -7.48 0.85 -16.33
N GLY A 367 -6.70 1.69 -15.66
CA GLY A 367 -7.14 3.00 -15.16
C GLY A 367 -6.46 4.13 -15.92
N LEU A 368 -7.21 5.21 -16.12
CA LEU A 368 -6.74 6.44 -16.76
C LEU A 368 -6.38 7.49 -15.72
N GLU A 369 -5.45 8.34 -16.05
CA GLU A 369 -4.99 9.42 -15.19
C GLU A 369 -6.14 10.36 -14.80
N GLY A 370 -6.27 10.64 -13.48
CA GLY A 370 -7.31 11.50 -12.94
C GLY A 370 -8.73 10.92 -13.01
N LYS A 371 -8.91 9.62 -13.31
CA LYS A 371 -10.21 8.96 -13.40
C LYS A 371 -10.32 7.84 -12.36
N ALA A 372 -11.39 7.85 -11.57
CA ALA A 372 -11.61 6.84 -10.52
C ALA A 372 -12.02 5.48 -11.08
N GLU A 373 -12.83 5.46 -12.15
CA GLU A 373 -13.40 4.24 -12.68
C GLU A 373 -12.47 3.57 -13.69
N PRO A 374 -12.27 2.24 -13.61
CA PRO A 374 -11.48 1.51 -14.59
C PRO A 374 -12.21 1.32 -15.92
N VAL A 375 -11.43 0.95 -16.93
CA VAL A 375 -11.91 0.43 -18.21
C VAL A 375 -11.51 -1.04 -18.30
N ILE A 376 -12.46 -1.86 -18.74
CA ILE A 376 -12.22 -3.27 -19.08
C ILE A 376 -12.18 -3.37 -20.60
N ALA A 377 -11.13 -3.93 -21.17
CA ALA A 377 -11.00 -4.21 -22.59
C ALA A 377 -10.99 -5.74 -22.81
N ILE A 378 -11.76 -6.22 -23.75
CA ILE A 378 -11.84 -7.62 -24.14
C ILE A 378 -11.69 -7.70 -25.65
N LYS A 379 -10.79 -8.57 -26.12
CA LYS A 379 -10.59 -8.82 -27.54
C LYS A 379 -11.74 -9.62 -28.12
N ILE A 380 -12.16 -9.27 -29.32
CA ILE A 380 -13.30 -9.87 -30.00
C ILE A 380 -12.80 -10.86 -31.04
N SER A 381 -13.22 -12.12 -30.95
CA SER A 381 -12.95 -13.15 -31.96
C SER A 381 -14.03 -13.17 -33.06
N ASP A 382 -15.29 -12.91 -32.68
CA ASP A 382 -16.45 -12.92 -33.59
C ASP A 382 -17.39 -11.74 -33.29
N GLU A 383 -17.26 -10.68 -34.10
CA GLU A 383 -18.07 -9.46 -33.97
C GLU A 383 -19.55 -9.71 -34.30
N VAL A 384 -19.84 -10.62 -35.25
CA VAL A 384 -21.21 -10.93 -35.64
C VAL A 384 -21.94 -11.65 -34.52
N GLN A 385 -21.27 -12.61 -33.88
CA GLN A 385 -21.78 -13.32 -32.71
C GLN A 385 -21.96 -12.37 -31.53
N ARG A 386 -21.00 -11.50 -31.26
CA ARG A 386 -21.07 -10.48 -30.20
C ARG A 386 -22.29 -9.57 -30.41
N GLN A 387 -22.48 -9.02 -31.63
CA GLN A 387 -23.65 -8.18 -31.97
C GLN A 387 -24.96 -8.91 -31.74
N LYS A 388 -25.07 -10.13 -32.24
CA LYS A 388 -26.28 -10.95 -32.08
C LYS A 388 -26.62 -11.19 -30.60
N ILE A 389 -25.61 -11.47 -29.76
CA ILE A 389 -25.81 -11.65 -28.32
C ILE A 389 -26.25 -10.35 -27.67
N PHE A 390 -25.58 -9.24 -27.97
CA PHE A 390 -25.92 -7.93 -27.40
C PHE A 390 -27.30 -7.47 -27.83
N ASP A 391 -27.70 -7.69 -29.09
CA ASP A 391 -29.03 -7.42 -29.58
C ASP A 391 -30.09 -8.29 -28.89
N ASN A 392 -29.81 -9.56 -28.64
CA ASN A 392 -30.67 -10.43 -27.88
C ASN A 392 -30.80 -10.01 -26.40
N LEU A 393 -29.69 -9.62 -25.76
CA LEU A 393 -29.68 -9.09 -24.39
C LEU A 393 -30.44 -7.76 -24.32
N LEU A 394 -30.27 -6.88 -25.29
CA LEU A 394 -30.96 -5.59 -25.38
C LEU A 394 -32.45 -5.77 -25.72
N SER A 395 -32.83 -6.72 -26.59
CA SER A 395 -34.20 -7.01 -26.96
C SER A 395 -35.02 -7.71 -25.89
N SER A 396 -34.40 -8.51 -25.04
CA SER A 396 -35.02 -9.16 -23.88
C SER A 396 -35.30 -8.16 -22.75
N ILE A 397 -34.72 -6.96 -22.80
CA ILE A 397 -34.97 -5.84 -21.91
C ILE A 397 -36.07 -4.98 -22.49
N VAL A 398 -37.25 -4.96 -21.91
CA VAL A 398 -38.36 -4.10 -22.35
C VAL A 398 -37.93 -2.63 -22.25
N LEU A 399 -37.61 -2.04 -23.39
CA LEU A 399 -37.10 -0.67 -23.50
C LEU A 399 -38.23 0.33 -23.35
N THR A 400 -38.17 1.16 -22.36
CA THR A 400 -39.00 2.36 -22.22
C THR A 400 -38.26 3.67 -22.52
N SER A 401 -36.93 3.62 -22.74
CA SER A 401 -36.13 4.82 -23.09
C SER A 401 -34.82 4.44 -23.80
N ASP A 402 -34.29 5.35 -24.62
CA ASP A 402 -32.97 5.23 -25.25
C ASP A 402 -31.89 5.12 -24.18
N ASN A 403 -31.35 3.92 -23.97
CA ASN A 403 -30.30 3.61 -22.98
C ASN A 403 -28.91 4.02 -23.45
N SER A 404 -28.79 4.91 -24.40
CA SER A 404 -27.52 5.43 -24.88
C SER A 404 -27.31 6.88 -24.40
N LEU A 405 -26.10 7.19 -24.05
CA LEU A 405 -25.66 8.55 -23.71
C LEU A 405 -24.86 9.14 -24.86
N LEU A 406 -25.12 10.39 -25.22
CA LEU A 406 -24.32 11.13 -26.20
C LEU A 406 -23.30 11.98 -25.44
N VAL A 407 -22.03 11.67 -25.57
CA VAL A 407 -20.93 12.43 -24.98
C VAL A 407 -19.93 12.78 -26.08
N ASP A 408 -19.56 14.03 -26.22
CA ASP A 408 -18.65 14.53 -27.27
C ASP A 408 -18.97 13.99 -28.68
N SER A 409 -20.28 13.95 -29.04
CA SER A 409 -20.78 13.41 -30.29
C SER A 409 -20.62 11.89 -30.49
N ILE A 410 -20.20 11.17 -29.44
CA ILE A 410 -20.07 9.72 -29.43
C ILE A 410 -21.31 9.14 -28.72
N ARG A 411 -22.00 8.25 -29.37
CA ARG A 411 -23.13 7.53 -28.77
C ARG A 411 -22.59 6.30 -28.04
N LEU A 412 -22.77 6.27 -26.71
CA LEU A 412 -22.32 5.21 -25.82
C LEU A 412 -23.51 4.42 -25.32
N PRO A 413 -23.77 3.22 -25.86
CA PRO A 413 -24.82 2.35 -25.34
C PRO A 413 -24.45 1.86 -23.93
N ARG A 414 -25.49 1.61 -23.12
CA ARG A 414 -25.34 1.12 -21.75
C ARG A 414 -26.01 -0.23 -21.61
N ILE A 415 -25.34 -1.19 -20.98
CA ILE A 415 -25.95 -2.45 -20.60
C ILE A 415 -26.74 -2.21 -19.32
N GLN A 416 -28.08 -2.38 -19.40
CA GLN A 416 -28.96 -2.28 -18.25
C GLN A 416 -29.77 -3.55 -18.12
N VAL A 417 -29.93 -4.00 -16.88
CA VAL A 417 -30.83 -5.10 -16.54
C VAL A 417 -32.04 -4.51 -15.84
N PRO A 418 -33.28 -4.91 -16.20
CA PRO A 418 -34.48 -4.44 -15.54
C PRO A 418 -34.41 -4.64 -14.03
N ASN A 419 -34.94 -3.68 -13.25
CA ASN A 419 -34.82 -3.69 -11.78
C ASN A 419 -35.35 -4.99 -11.13
N TYR A 420 -36.43 -5.59 -11.68
CA TYR A 420 -36.94 -6.84 -11.14
C TYR A 420 -36.00 -8.04 -11.37
N ILE A 421 -35.27 -8.05 -12.50
CA ILE A 421 -34.23 -9.07 -12.77
C ILE A 421 -33.02 -8.82 -11.88
N GLN A 422 -32.63 -7.57 -11.73
CA GLN A 422 -31.52 -7.19 -10.84
C GLN A 422 -31.80 -7.65 -9.41
N SER A 423 -33.03 -7.44 -8.89
CA SER A 423 -33.41 -7.90 -7.55
C SER A 423 -33.34 -9.42 -7.40
N ILE A 424 -33.69 -10.19 -8.44
CA ILE A 424 -33.57 -11.66 -8.45
C ILE A 424 -32.08 -12.07 -8.43
N LEU A 425 -31.25 -11.43 -9.24
CA LEU A 425 -29.81 -11.72 -9.32
C LEU A 425 -29.10 -11.33 -8.02
N GLU A 426 -29.45 -10.21 -7.41
CA GLU A 426 -28.94 -9.78 -6.10
C GLU A 426 -29.33 -10.78 -4.98
N ALA A 427 -30.56 -11.30 -5.01
CA ALA A 427 -31.00 -12.35 -4.10
C ALA A 427 -30.20 -13.66 -4.26
N LEU A 428 -29.67 -13.91 -5.48
CA LEU A 428 -28.75 -15.01 -5.77
C LEU A 428 -27.27 -14.67 -5.49
N GLY A 429 -27.00 -13.46 -4.97
CA GLY A 429 -25.65 -12.95 -4.73
C GLY A 429 -24.89 -12.50 -5.99
N ILE A 430 -25.59 -12.25 -7.08
CA ILE A 430 -25.01 -11.81 -8.36
C ILE A 430 -25.28 -10.33 -8.55
N VAL A 431 -24.24 -9.50 -8.50
CA VAL A 431 -24.32 -8.08 -8.81
C VAL A 431 -23.82 -7.88 -10.24
N LEU A 432 -24.71 -7.49 -11.17
CA LEU A 432 -24.33 -7.15 -12.53
C LEU A 432 -24.04 -5.64 -12.62
N PRO A 433 -22.84 -5.25 -13.04
CA PRO A 433 -22.56 -3.85 -13.33
C PRO A 433 -23.40 -3.38 -14.53
N LYS A 434 -23.69 -2.08 -14.59
CA LYS A 434 -24.43 -1.42 -15.69
C LYS A 434 -23.47 -0.52 -16.50
N PRO A 435 -22.41 -1.06 -17.14
CA PRO A 435 -21.41 -0.25 -17.80
C PRO A 435 -21.89 0.30 -19.12
N TYR A 436 -21.30 1.43 -19.51
CA TYR A 436 -21.29 1.86 -20.91
C TYR A 436 -20.24 1.04 -21.67
N TYR A 437 -20.39 0.96 -23.01
CA TYR A 437 -19.39 0.30 -23.83
C TYR A 437 -19.18 0.99 -25.17
N ILE A 438 -18.01 0.73 -25.76
CA ILE A 438 -17.64 1.10 -27.13
C ILE A 438 -16.85 -0.05 -27.76
N VAL A 439 -17.13 -0.30 -29.06
CA VAL A 439 -16.34 -1.26 -29.85
C VAL A 439 -15.38 -0.48 -30.73
N LYS A 440 -14.10 -0.83 -30.64
CA LYS A 440 -13.03 -0.17 -31.40
C LYS A 440 -11.87 -1.14 -31.66
N ASP A 441 -11.41 -1.23 -32.91
CA ASP A 441 -10.20 -1.96 -33.30
C ASP A 441 -10.12 -3.40 -32.73
N ASP A 442 -11.09 -4.23 -32.97
CA ASP A 442 -11.21 -5.62 -32.49
C ASP A 442 -11.32 -5.79 -30.96
N TYR A 443 -11.63 -4.71 -30.24
CA TYR A 443 -11.87 -4.74 -28.81
C TYR A 443 -13.21 -4.10 -28.47
N ILE A 444 -13.84 -4.63 -27.42
CA ILE A 444 -14.91 -3.97 -26.70
C ILE A 444 -14.35 -3.39 -25.40
N TYR A 445 -14.65 -2.15 -25.11
CA TYR A 445 -14.26 -1.45 -23.90
C TYR A 445 -15.50 -1.15 -23.08
N PHE A 446 -15.44 -1.49 -21.78
CA PHE A 446 -16.50 -1.23 -20.80
C PHE A 446 -16.00 -0.28 -19.70
N SER A 447 -16.86 0.65 -19.27
CA SER A 447 -16.60 1.47 -18.08
C SER A 447 -17.92 1.95 -17.47
N GLN A 448 -17.93 2.17 -16.15
CA GLN A 448 -19.03 2.85 -15.47
C GLN A 448 -19.05 4.35 -15.83
N SER A 449 -17.90 4.94 -16.15
CA SER A 449 -17.77 6.32 -16.61
C SER A 449 -17.72 6.38 -18.13
N PRO A 450 -18.70 7.03 -18.78
CA PRO A 450 -18.70 7.23 -20.22
C PRO A 450 -17.53 8.09 -20.72
N GLU A 451 -17.00 9.01 -19.88
CA GLU A 451 -15.86 9.86 -20.24
C GLU A 451 -14.57 9.04 -20.43
N ASN A 452 -14.42 7.93 -19.70
CA ASN A 452 -13.28 7.04 -19.90
C ASN A 452 -13.29 6.43 -21.29
N LEU A 453 -14.48 6.07 -21.80
CA LEU A 453 -14.64 5.52 -23.14
C LEU A 453 -14.40 6.56 -24.23
N VAL A 454 -14.84 7.81 -23.99
CA VAL A 454 -14.50 8.94 -24.86
C VAL A 454 -13.00 9.17 -24.89
N SER A 455 -12.33 9.12 -23.74
CA SER A 455 -10.86 9.24 -23.65
C SER A 455 -10.15 8.15 -24.44
N VAL A 456 -10.61 6.90 -24.33
CA VAL A 456 -10.07 5.76 -25.11
C VAL A 456 -10.27 5.98 -26.62
N ASN A 457 -11.47 6.41 -27.03
CA ASN A 457 -11.76 6.68 -28.43
C ASN A 457 -10.88 7.80 -28.99
N ASN A 458 -10.75 8.91 -28.27
CA ASN A 458 -9.97 10.07 -28.67
C ASN A 458 -8.46 9.79 -28.73
N ALA A 459 -7.96 9.01 -27.77
CA ALA A 459 -6.57 8.58 -27.75
C ALA A 459 -6.22 7.74 -29.00
N ASN A 460 -7.09 6.81 -29.37
CA ASN A 460 -6.94 6.00 -30.57
C ASN A 460 -7.00 6.81 -31.85
N GLN A 461 -7.92 7.78 -31.95
CA GLN A 461 -8.03 8.68 -33.12
C GLN A 461 -6.81 9.58 -33.26
N ASN A 462 -6.26 10.10 -32.15
CA ASN A 462 -5.16 11.05 -32.15
C ASN A 462 -3.78 10.38 -32.05
N ASN A 463 -3.70 9.06 -32.13
CA ASN A 463 -2.48 8.25 -31.97
C ASN A 463 -1.72 8.52 -30.65
N ARG A 464 -2.46 8.88 -29.58
CA ARG A 464 -1.92 9.06 -28.23
C ARG A 464 -1.97 7.74 -27.47
N ARG A 465 -0.97 6.89 -27.69
CA ARG A 465 -0.93 5.52 -27.16
C ARG A 465 0.12 5.39 -26.07
N ILE A 466 -0.01 4.40 -25.21
CA ILE A 466 0.91 4.13 -24.10
C ILE A 466 2.37 4.01 -24.55
N GLY A 467 2.58 3.57 -25.79
CA GLY A 467 3.89 3.57 -26.41
C GLY A 467 4.55 4.96 -26.55
N ASN A 468 3.83 6.06 -26.37
CA ASN A 468 4.35 7.42 -26.32
C ASN A 468 4.70 7.87 -24.90
N ASN A 469 4.15 7.23 -23.87
CA ASN A 469 4.42 7.52 -22.47
C ASN A 469 5.88 7.21 -22.12
N THR A 470 6.61 8.21 -21.65
CA THR A 470 8.05 8.10 -21.36
C THR A 470 8.33 7.12 -20.21
N ASN A 471 7.52 7.13 -19.17
CA ASN A 471 7.64 6.26 -18.02
C ASN A 471 7.44 4.79 -18.41
N TRP A 472 6.39 4.51 -19.18
CA TRP A 472 6.15 3.17 -19.69
C TRP A 472 7.26 2.68 -20.60
N LYS A 473 7.78 3.53 -21.51
CA LYS A 473 8.93 3.21 -22.35
C LYS A 473 10.16 2.82 -21.54
N HIS A 474 10.46 3.57 -20.48
CA HIS A 474 11.63 3.33 -19.64
C HIS A 474 11.58 1.94 -19.01
N VAL A 475 10.49 1.62 -18.29
CA VAL A 475 10.35 0.31 -17.63
C VAL A 475 10.17 -0.84 -18.63
N SER A 476 9.59 -0.59 -19.81
CA SER A 476 9.37 -1.62 -20.84
C SER A 476 10.64 -1.93 -21.65
N ALA A 477 11.61 -1.04 -21.71
CA ALA A 477 12.83 -1.24 -22.49
C ALA A 477 13.66 -2.46 -22.06
N LYS A 478 13.55 -2.86 -20.79
CA LYS A 478 14.26 -4.03 -20.22
C LYS A 478 13.38 -5.30 -20.18
N MET A 479 12.11 -5.22 -20.61
CA MET A 479 11.15 -6.30 -20.55
C MET A 479 11.08 -7.11 -21.84
N SER A 480 10.62 -8.35 -21.73
CA SER A 480 10.30 -9.17 -22.88
C SER A 480 9.08 -8.61 -23.65
N PRO A 481 9.04 -8.66 -24.98
CA PRO A 481 7.85 -8.27 -25.73
C PRO A 481 6.70 -9.27 -25.58
N VAL A 482 6.98 -10.51 -25.19
CA VAL A 482 5.95 -11.54 -24.99
C VAL A 482 5.61 -11.69 -23.52
N SER A 483 4.31 -11.78 -23.21
CA SER A 483 3.83 -11.99 -21.84
C SER A 483 2.48 -12.69 -21.85
N THR A 484 2.25 -13.55 -20.86
CA THR A 484 0.92 -14.12 -20.55
C THR A 484 0.18 -13.21 -19.57
N VAL A 485 0.89 -12.69 -18.58
CA VAL A 485 0.37 -11.67 -17.66
C VAL A 485 1.32 -10.47 -17.71
N SER A 486 0.75 -9.30 -17.91
CA SER A 486 1.49 -8.04 -17.85
C SER A 486 0.78 -7.07 -16.92
N LEU A 487 1.51 -6.51 -15.99
CA LEU A 487 1.04 -5.51 -15.06
C LEU A 487 1.90 -4.26 -15.22
N TYR A 488 1.27 -3.11 -15.30
CA TYR A 488 1.95 -1.81 -15.26
C TYR A 488 1.32 -0.96 -14.17
N TYR A 489 2.11 -0.23 -13.46
CA TYR A 489 1.64 0.72 -12.46
C TYR A 489 2.44 2.02 -12.50
N ASN A 490 1.72 3.10 -12.26
CA ASN A 490 2.24 4.41 -11.92
C ASN A 490 1.51 4.87 -10.66
N LEU A 491 2.22 4.93 -9.53
CA LEU A 491 1.63 5.20 -8.21
C LEU A 491 1.51 6.70 -7.90
N GLU A 492 1.81 7.58 -8.84
CA GLU A 492 1.74 9.02 -8.60
C GLU A 492 0.31 9.45 -8.21
N ARG A 493 -0.72 8.83 -8.82
CA ARG A 493 -2.13 9.19 -8.59
C ARG A 493 -3.06 8.03 -8.24
N SER A 494 -2.61 6.79 -8.26
CA SER A 494 -3.44 5.63 -7.93
C SER A 494 -2.64 4.43 -7.45
N ILE A 495 -3.25 3.60 -6.58
CA ILE A 495 -2.66 2.33 -6.16
C ILE A 495 -3.41 1.20 -6.82
N PRO A 496 -2.75 0.42 -7.67
CA PRO A 496 -3.34 -0.79 -8.24
C PRO A 496 -3.72 -1.80 -7.15
N PHE A 497 -4.80 -2.55 -7.38
CA PHE A 497 -5.33 -3.52 -6.43
C PHE A 497 -4.31 -4.59 -5.98
N PHE A 498 -3.35 -4.93 -6.83
CA PHE A 498 -2.33 -5.95 -6.53
C PHE A 498 -1.23 -5.46 -5.56
N LEU A 499 -1.12 -4.14 -5.32
CA LEU A 499 -0.21 -3.58 -4.31
C LEU A 499 -0.90 -3.33 -2.95
N LYS A 500 -2.11 -3.84 -2.76
CA LYS A 500 -2.88 -3.66 -1.52
C LYS A 500 -2.33 -4.44 -0.31
N SER A 501 -1.36 -5.33 -0.49
CA SER A 501 -0.74 -6.06 0.63
C SER A 501 0.32 -5.21 1.33
N GLN A 502 0.40 -5.33 2.65
CA GLN A 502 1.41 -4.64 3.48
C GLN A 502 2.73 -5.42 3.58
N THR A 503 3.11 -6.15 2.56
CA THR A 503 4.38 -6.85 2.56
C THR A 503 5.55 -5.89 2.38
N THR A 504 6.72 -6.26 2.89
CA THR A 504 7.97 -5.51 2.67
C THR A 504 8.25 -5.29 1.18
N ILE A 505 7.92 -6.27 0.34
CA ILE A 505 8.01 -6.17 -1.12
C ILE A 505 7.09 -5.06 -1.65
N SER A 506 5.83 -5.00 -1.20
CA SER A 506 4.90 -3.94 -1.57
C SER A 506 5.45 -2.54 -1.22
N ASN A 507 6.09 -2.40 -0.06
CA ASN A 507 6.69 -1.13 0.35
C ASN A 507 7.90 -0.73 -0.50
N ILE A 508 8.71 -1.69 -0.92
CA ILE A 508 9.82 -1.45 -1.86
C ILE A 508 9.28 -1.04 -3.23
N LEU A 509 8.23 -1.71 -3.72
CA LEU A 509 7.61 -1.33 -4.99
C LEU A 509 6.97 0.06 -4.96
N LYS A 510 6.51 0.52 -3.81
CA LYS A 510 6.03 1.91 -3.63
C LYS A 510 7.16 2.94 -3.69
N LEU A 511 8.37 2.57 -3.30
CA LEU A 511 9.54 3.44 -3.45
C LEU A 511 9.87 3.66 -4.93
N TYR A 512 9.72 2.60 -5.76
CA TYR A 512 9.85 2.66 -7.21
C TYR A 512 8.44 2.77 -7.80
N ASN A 513 7.90 3.98 -7.79
CA ASN A 513 6.49 4.30 -8.01
C ASN A 513 5.99 4.05 -9.45
N ILE A 514 6.87 3.73 -10.39
CA ILE A 514 6.54 3.32 -11.75
C ILE A 514 7.14 1.96 -12.00
N GLY A 515 6.34 1.00 -12.47
CA GLY A 515 6.87 -0.33 -12.74
C GLY A 515 6.02 -1.15 -13.68
N ARG A 516 6.68 -2.16 -14.26
CA ARG A 516 6.08 -3.20 -15.08
C ARG A 516 6.53 -4.56 -14.58
N PHE A 517 5.56 -5.46 -14.43
CA PHE A 517 5.76 -6.85 -14.00
C PHE A 517 5.13 -7.77 -15.03
N ASP A 518 5.91 -8.68 -15.57
CA ASP A 518 5.47 -9.64 -16.60
C ASP A 518 5.73 -11.07 -16.18
N ILE A 519 4.78 -11.94 -16.51
CA ILE A 519 4.95 -13.39 -16.47
C ILE A 519 4.86 -13.91 -17.90
N SER A 520 5.84 -14.67 -18.32
CA SER A 520 5.82 -15.32 -19.63
C SER A 520 6.17 -16.79 -19.52
N SER A 521 5.52 -17.60 -20.36
CA SER A 521 5.78 -19.06 -20.51
C SER A 521 6.35 -19.34 -21.90
N LYS A 522 7.45 -20.08 -21.96
CA LYS A 522 8.07 -20.51 -23.22
C LYS A 522 8.92 -21.77 -23.00
N ASN A 523 8.79 -22.76 -23.88
CA ASN A 523 9.60 -23.99 -23.84
C ASN A 523 9.62 -24.63 -22.44
N ASN A 524 8.46 -24.85 -21.83
CA ASN A 524 8.32 -25.39 -20.47
C ASN A 524 9.15 -24.63 -19.41
N SER A 525 9.23 -23.34 -19.55
CA SER A 525 9.83 -22.48 -18.53
C SER A 525 8.97 -21.25 -18.29
N LEU A 526 8.85 -20.86 -17.03
CA LEU A 526 8.22 -19.65 -16.60
C LEU A 526 9.29 -18.59 -16.36
N THR A 527 9.14 -17.44 -16.97
CA THR A 527 9.98 -16.28 -16.69
C THR A 527 9.15 -15.19 -16.03
N ILE A 528 9.58 -14.74 -14.86
CA ILE A 528 9.00 -13.60 -14.15
C ILE A 528 9.97 -12.43 -14.26
N GLN A 529 9.49 -11.29 -14.72
CA GLN A 529 10.30 -10.08 -14.87
C GLN A 529 9.63 -8.91 -14.14
N LEU A 530 10.44 -8.10 -13.48
CA LEU A 530 10.05 -6.82 -12.89
C LEU A 530 11.06 -5.77 -13.35
N SER A 531 10.56 -4.65 -13.86
CA SER A 531 11.36 -3.44 -14.05
C SER A 531 10.57 -2.29 -13.44
N ALA A 532 11.17 -1.60 -12.48
CA ALA A 532 10.54 -0.46 -11.85
C ALA A 532 11.55 0.66 -11.62
N THR A 533 11.06 1.89 -11.63
CA THR A 533 11.88 3.10 -11.51
C THR A 533 11.20 4.10 -10.58
N VAL A 534 12.00 5.00 -10.04
CA VAL A 534 11.51 6.20 -9.36
C VAL A 534 11.10 7.20 -10.45
N SER A 535 9.92 7.82 -10.33
CA SER A 535 9.52 8.88 -11.23
C SER A 535 10.53 10.04 -11.18
N GLU A 536 11.03 10.46 -12.35
CA GLU A 536 11.90 11.63 -12.46
C GLU A 536 11.14 12.96 -12.30
N SER A 537 9.80 12.90 -12.30
CA SER A 537 9.01 14.11 -12.07
C SER A 537 9.09 14.49 -10.59
N ASP A 538 9.53 15.70 -10.30
CA ASP A 538 9.30 16.40 -9.04
C ASP A 538 7.79 16.56 -8.72
N TYR A 539 6.93 16.01 -9.57
CA TYR A 539 5.47 16.05 -9.58
C TYR A 539 4.79 14.79 -9.04
N SER A 540 5.45 13.96 -8.25
CA SER A 540 4.67 13.01 -7.46
C SER A 540 3.80 13.81 -6.49
N ILE A 541 2.50 13.84 -6.75
CA ILE A 541 1.54 14.48 -5.85
C ILE A 541 1.43 13.74 -4.50
N HIS A 542 1.88 12.49 -4.43
CA HIS A 542 1.98 11.78 -3.15
C HIS A 542 3.21 12.21 -2.36
N VAL A 543 3.02 12.37 -1.06
CA VAL A 543 4.14 12.49 -0.12
C VAL A 543 4.92 11.17 -0.14
N PRO A 544 6.27 11.18 -0.17
CA PRO A 544 7.07 9.96 -0.14
C PRO A 544 6.68 9.03 1.02
N GLY A 545 6.51 7.74 0.73
CA GLY A 545 6.06 6.73 1.70
C GLY A 545 4.55 6.56 1.81
N PHE A 546 3.77 7.33 1.04
CA PHE A 546 2.33 7.13 0.87
C PHE A 546 2.03 6.56 -0.53
N PRO A 547 0.88 5.92 -0.68
CA PRO A 547 -0.15 5.69 0.33
C PRO A 547 0.21 4.56 1.31
N LYS A 548 -0.40 4.60 2.50
CA LYS A 548 -0.24 3.57 3.54
C LYS A 548 -1.53 2.79 3.70
N ALA A 549 -1.43 1.47 3.77
CA ALA A 549 -2.60 0.66 4.04
C ALA A 549 -3.10 0.87 5.49
N VAL A 550 -4.41 0.93 5.65
CA VAL A 550 -5.06 1.02 6.95
C VAL A 550 -5.10 -0.37 7.58
N GLU A 551 -4.66 -0.49 8.81
CA GLU A 551 -4.71 -1.72 9.59
C GLU A 551 -6.10 -1.89 10.24
N ASN A 552 -6.51 -3.16 10.48
CA ASN A 552 -7.70 -3.52 11.26
C ASN A 552 -9.07 -3.13 10.66
N GLY A 553 -9.22 -3.21 9.37
CA GLY A 553 -10.50 -3.05 8.67
C GLY A 553 -10.66 -1.72 7.95
N THR A 554 -11.90 -1.42 7.54
CA THR A 554 -12.20 -0.21 6.77
C THR A 554 -12.12 1.03 7.64
N ALA A 555 -11.28 1.99 7.27
CA ALA A 555 -11.23 3.27 7.96
C ALA A 555 -12.43 4.14 7.58
N SER A 556 -12.99 4.83 8.56
CA SER A 556 -14.23 5.61 8.41
C SER A 556 -14.07 7.09 8.72
N GLN A 557 -13.09 7.47 9.52
CA GLN A 557 -12.91 8.85 9.96
C GLN A 557 -11.43 9.16 10.19
N LEU A 558 -11.03 10.38 9.82
CA LEU A 558 -9.73 10.96 10.07
C LEU A 558 -9.90 12.19 10.98
N CYS A 559 -8.99 12.38 11.94
CA CYS A 559 -9.04 13.46 12.90
C CYS A 559 -7.63 13.97 13.21
N LYS A 560 -7.44 15.31 13.22
CA LYS A 560 -6.18 15.97 13.59
C LYS A 560 -6.30 16.61 14.96
N SER A 561 -5.33 16.33 15.83
CA SER A 561 -5.18 16.97 17.14
C SER A 561 -4.97 18.49 17.01
N LYS A 562 -5.44 19.25 17.99
CA LYS A 562 -5.16 20.71 18.14
C LYS A 562 -3.86 20.98 18.91
N ALA A 563 -2.99 19.98 19.10
CA ALA A 563 -1.66 20.18 19.67
C ALA A 563 -0.81 21.07 18.76
N GLY A 564 -0.15 22.11 19.32
CA GLY A 564 0.46 23.18 18.55
C GLY A 564 1.53 22.75 17.53
N LYS A 565 2.81 22.49 17.96
CA LYS A 565 3.93 22.30 17.00
C LYS A 565 3.96 20.94 16.30
N ASN A 566 3.44 19.88 16.92
CA ASN A 566 3.48 18.51 16.39
C ASN A 566 2.13 17.83 16.62
N PRO A 567 1.10 18.16 15.81
CA PRO A 567 -0.21 17.57 15.97
C PRO A 567 -0.19 16.08 15.65
N SER A 568 -0.83 15.28 16.50
CA SER A 568 -1.13 13.87 16.21
C SER A 568 -2.28 13.78 15.22
N VAL A 569 -2.31 12.72 14.44
CA VAL A 569 -3.44 12.39 13.59
C VAL A 569 -3.99 11.03 14.02
N PHE A 570 -5.30 10.90 14.03
CA PHE A 570 -5.99 9.70 14.43
C PHE A 570 -6.92 9.24 13.32
N TYR A 571 -7.02 7.94 13.11
CA TYR A 571 -8.10 7.40 12.28
C TYR A 571 -8.84 6.27 12.99
N LEU A 572 -10.14 6.19 12.70
CA LEU A 572 -11.02 5.14 13.16
C LEU A 572 -11.12 4.06 12.09
N ALA A 573 -10.70 2.84 12.40
CA ALA A 573 -10.87 1.68 11.57
C ALA A 573 -12.05 0.81 12.03
N GLY A 574 -12.49 -0.11 11.19
CA GLY A 574 -13.45 -1.16 11.59
C GLY A 574 -12.99 -1.86 12.87
N ASN A 575 -13.88 -2.52 13.57
CA ASN A 575 -13.64 -3.15 14.88
C ASN A 575 -13.39 -2.20 16.04
N ASN A 576 -13.81 -0.93 15.95
CA ASN A 576 -13.57 0.08 16.99
C ASN A 576 -12.07 0.29 17.29
N SER A 577 -11.20 0.07 16.33
CA SER A 577 -9.76 0.30 16.45
C SER A 577 -9.43 1.75 16.09
N ILE A 578 -8.68 2.42 16.97
CA ILE A 578 -8.13 3.74 16.72
C ILE A 578 -6.63 3.60 16.51
N SER A 579 -6.11 4.18 15.43
CA SER A 579 -4.68 4.31 15.20
C SER A 579 -4.26 5.75 15.40
N ALA A 580 -3.20 5.93 16.18
CA ALA A 580 -2.55 7.23 16.38
C ALA A 580 -1.30 7.32 15.51
N LEU A 581 -1.18 8.42 14.79
CA LEU A 581 -0.06 8.78 13.94
C LEU A 581 0.63 10.01 14.52
N ASP A 582 1.94 10.12 14.34
CA ASP A 582 2.68 11.34 14.66
C ASP A 582 2.51 12.44 13.58
N SER A 583 3.18 13.57 13.74
CA SER A 583 3.13 14.68 12.78
C SER A 583 3.70 14.37 11.40
N ALA A 584 4.48 13.29 11.26
CA ALA A 584 4.93 12.75 9.98
C ALA A 584 4.00 11.66 9.44
N ALA A 585 2.81 11.52 10.03
CA ALA A 585 1.83 10.49 9.73
C ALA A 585 2.38 9.05 9.79
N LEU A 586 3.33 8.80 10.72
CA LEU A 586 3.82 7.46 11.04
C LEU A 586 3.01 6.88 12.18
N THR A 587 2.59 5.61 12.08
CA THR A 587 1.82 4.94 13.12
C THR A 587 2.65 4.80 14.39
N VAL A 588 2.18 5.41 15.47
CA VAL A 588 2.78 5.33 16.81
C VAL A 588 2.20 4.13 17.56
N THR A 589 0.88 4.01 17.56
CA THR A 589 0.17 2.92 18.26
C THR A 589 -1.22 2.69 17.67
N THR A 590 -1.74 1.49 17.85
CA THR A 590 -3.12 1.14 17.51
C THR A 590 -3.74 0.42 18.70
N LYS A 591 -4.95 0.82 19.11
CA LYS A 591 -5.71 0.19 20.20
C LYS A 591 -7.17 0.01 19.81
N THR A 592 -7.78 -1.07 20.31
CA THR A 592 -9.20 -1.35 20.14
C THR A 592 -9.96 -0.95 21.41
N PHE A 593 -11.05 -0.23 21.22
CA PHE A 593 -11.94 0.25 22.27
C PHE A 593 -13.32 -0.41 22.15
N LYS A 594 -14.20 -0.09 23.07
CA LYS A 594 -15.56 -0.60 23.03
C LYS A 594 -16.47 0.51 22.49
N ASP A 595 -17.19 0.22 21.41
CA ASP A 595 -18.21 1.10 20.84
C ASP A 595 -17.71 2.52 20.53
N ILE A 596 -16.99 2.68 19.41
CA ILE A 596 -16.54 3.98 18.91
C ILE A 596 -17.21 4.27 17.57
N ASN A 597 -17.83 5.45 17.47
CA ASN A 597 -18.47 5.93 16.25
C ASN A 597 -17.86 7.26 15.75
N TRP A 598 -17.32 8.07 16.67
CA TRP A 598 -16.85 9.42 16.35
C TRP A 598 -15.55 9.75 17.05
N LEU A 599 -14.68 10.45 16.33
CA LEU A 599 -13.46 11.06 16.82
C LEU A 599 -13.59 12.57 16.76
N ILE A 600 -13.28 13.24 17.86
CA ILE A 600 -13.34 14.71 17.98
C ILE A 600 -12.01 15.19 18.57
N PRO A 601 -11.32 16.18 17.96
CA PRO A 601 -10.07 16.70 18.52
C PRO A 601 -10.34 17.44 19.84
N ALA A 602 -9.51 17.21 20.85
CA ALA A 602 -9.58 17.95 22.10
C ALA A 602 -9.07 19.39 21.92
N SER A 603 -9.53 20.34 22.80
CA SER A 603 -9.04 21.72 22.77
C SER A 603 -7.58 21.81 23.25
N GLU A 604 -6.87 22.88 22.88
CA GLU A 604 -5.54 23.13 23.40
C GLU A 604 -5.51 23.23 24.94
N LYS A 605 -6.54 23.73 25.55
CA LYS A 605 -6.68 23.84 27.01
C LYS A 605 -6.78 22.43 27.63
N THR A 606 -7.60 21.56 27.05
CA THR A 606 -7.71 20.14 27.46
C THR A 606 -6.38 19.43 27.33
N ILE A 607 -5.66 19.61 26.20
CA ILE A 607 -4.34 19.01 25.97
C ILE A 607 -3.34 19.48 27.03
N LYS A 608 -3.30 20.77 27.35
CA LYS A 608 -2.38 21.34 28.36
C LYS A 608 -2.68 20.88 29.78
N SER A 609 -3.94 20.62 30.12
CA SER A 609 -4.36 20.24 31.48
C SER A 609 -4.32 18.73 31.74
N THR A 610 -4.55 17.90 30.74
CA THR A 610 -4.75 16.45 30.90
C THR A 610 -3.86 15.56 30.03
N ASN A 611 -3.12 16.13 29.06
CA ASN A 611 -2.47 15.43 27.94
C ASN A 611 -3.47 14.67 27.02
N GLY A 612 -4.77 14.85 27.18
CA GLY A 612 -5.80 14.26 26.32
C GLY A 612 -5.89 15.01 24.99
N GLU A 613 -5.67 14.31 23.87
CA GLU A 613 -5.68 14.91 22.53
C GLU A 613 -6.93 14.57 21.73
N LEU A 614 -7.61 13.50 22.09
CA LEU A 614 -8.72 12.93 21.32
C LEU A 614 -9.89 12.53 22.21
N TRP A 615 -11.07 13.03 21.88
CA TRP A 615 -12.33 12.49 22.36
C TRP A 615 -12.76 11.37 21.39
N ALA A 616 -13.05 10.19 21.94
CA ALA A 616 -13.59 9.05 21.20
C ALA A 616 -14.92 8.66 21.79
N CYS A 617 -15.98 8.78 20.99
CA CYS A 617 -17.36 8.64 21.46
C CYS A 617 -18.07 7.51 20.73
N GLY A 618 -18.77 6.70 21.51
CA GLY A 618 -19.66 5.65 21.05
C GLY A 618 -21.12 6.08 20.99
N LYS A 619 -21.88 5.58 20.03
CA LYS A 619 -23.31 5.86 19.92
C LYS A 619 -24.10 5.38 21.16
N SER A 620 -23.61 4.36 21.86
CA SER A 620 -24.21 3.87 23.10
C SER A 620 -24.08 4.84 24.30
N GLY A 621 -23.34 5.96 24.16
CA GLY A 621 -23.06 6.91 25.22
C GLY A 621 -21.71 6.71 25.91
N THR A 622 -20.85 5.80 25.43
CA THR A 622 -19.52 5.62 26.00
C THR A 622 -18.58 6.70 25.47
N ILE A 623 -17.91 7.44 26.34
CA ILE A 623 -17.05 8.57 26.00
C ILE A 623 -15.67 8.37 26.61
N TYR A 624 -14.63 8.41 25.79
CA TYR A 624 -13.24 8.37 26.18
C TYR A 624 -12.55 9.71 25.88
N LEU A 625 -11.63 10.11 26.76
CA LEU A 625 -10.60 11.10 26.45
C LEU A 625 -9.26 10.36 26.40
N LEU A 626 -8.54 10.46 25.28
CA LEU A 626 -7.36 9.65 24.99
C LEU A 626 -6.13 10.57 24.78
N THR A 627 -4.97 10.12 25.26
CA THR A 627 -3.69 10.76 24.96
C THR A 627 -3.26 10.42 23.52
N LYS A 628 -2.17 11.02 23.05
CA LYS A 628 -1.58 10.69 21.74
C LYS A 628 -1.09 9.23 21.62
N GLU A 629 -0.79 8.55 22.74
CA GLU A 629 -0.48 7.12 22.79
C GLU A 629 -1.73 6.25 23.00
N LEU A 630 -2.92 6.84 22.90
CA LEU A 630 -4.22 6.19 23.11
C LEU A 630 -4.38 5.61 24.54
N GLU A 631 -3.72 6.22 25.53
CA GLU A 631 -4.00 5.92 26.94
C GLU A 631 -5.23 6.70 27.40
N ILE A 632 -6.06 6.04 28.23
CA ILE A 632 -7.29 6.64 28.76
C ILE A 632 -6.91 7.65 29.85
N VAL A 633 -7.37 8.89 29.71
CA VAL A 633 -7.17 9.93 30.70
C VAL A 633 -7.95 9.61 31.98
N LYS A 634 -7.39 9.95 33.13
CA LYS A 634 -8.04 9.71 34.44
C LYS A 634 -9.42 10.37 34.50
N GLY A 635 -10.42 9.63 34.95
CA GLY A 635 -11.82 10.08 35.01
C GLY A 635 -12.66 9.51 33.86
N PHE A 636 -12.05 8.83 32.87
CA PHE A 636 -12.75 8.20 31.77
C PHE A 636 -12.57 6.68 31.77
N PRO A 637 -13.43 5.90 31.05
CA PRO A 637 -14.57 6.37 30.26
C PRO A 637 -15.75 6.84 31.11
N ILE A 638 -16.54 7.74 30.55
CA ILE A 638 -17.85 8.15 31.05
C ILE A 638 -18.93 7.39 30.26
N ILE A 639 -20.04 7.10 30.87
CA ILE A 639 -21.21 6.46 30.26
C ILE A 639 -22.42 7.37 30.46
N THR A 640 -22.98 7.84 29.35
CA THR A 640 -24.18 8.66 29.29
C THR A 640 -25.33 7.92 28.61
N ASP A 641 -26.43 8.61 28.34
CA ASP A 641 -27.49 8.13 27.45
C ASP A 641 -26.97 8.03 25.99
N ARG A 642 -27.72 7.31 25.16
CA ARG A 642 -27.40 7.13 23.75
C ARG A 642 -27.29 8.49 23.04
N ILE A 643 -26.16 8.70 22.38
CA ILE A 643 -25.86 9.94 21.66
C ILE A 643 -26.62 9.95 20.33
N SER A 644 -27.37 11.02 20.06
CA SER A 644 -28.22 11.14 18.87
C SER A 644 -27.44 11.50 17.61
N ALA A 645 -26.41 12.38 17.71
CA ALA A 645 -25.60 12.87 16.62
C ALA A 645 -24.13 13.07 17.04
N LYS A 646 -23.20 13.23 16.08
CA LYS A 646 -21.77 13.41 16.36
C LYS A 646 -21.55 14.56 17.33
N PRO A 647 -20.86 14.32 18.47
CA PRO A 647 -20.48 15.38 19.42
C PRO A 647 -19.58 16.44 18.81
N VAL A 648 -19.61 17.63 19.39
CA VAL A 648 -18.75 18.76 18.98
C VAL A 648 -18.07 19.38 20.19
N LEU A 649 -17.02 20.16 19.95
CA LEU A 649 -16.32 20.90 21.00
C LEU A 649 -16.94 22.30 21.13
N TYR A 650 -17.43 22.63 22.31
CA TYR A 650 -17.96 23.95 22.69
C TYR A 650 -17.27 24.48 23.95
N GLN A 651 -16.60 25.61 23.88
CA GLN A 651 -15.91 26.23 25.01
C GLN A 651 -15.04 25.25 25.83
N ASP A 652 -14.24 24.44 25.18
CA ASP A 652 -13.40 23.38 25.79
C ASP A 652 -14.13 22.15 26.37
N GLN A 653 -15.45 22.12 26.31
CA GLN A 653 -16.30 21.01 26.73
C GLN A 653 -16.77 20.21 25.50
N LEU A 654 -16.98 18.93 25.67
CA LEU A 654 -17.67 18.11 24.67
C LEU A 654 -19.19 18.34 24.79
N LEU A 655 -19.80 18.79 23.71
CA LEU A 655 -21.25 19.07 23.61
C LEU A 655 -21.92 18.06 22.69
N PHE A 656 -23.04 17.48 23.13
CA PHE A 656 -23.87 16.59 22.33
C PHE A 656 -25.30 16.48 22.86
N THR A 657 -26.17 15.95 22.02
CA THR A 657 -27.54 15.60 22.35
C THR A 657 -27.75 14.11 22.47
N THR A 658 -28.70 13.67 23.25
CA THR A 658 -29.06 12.26 23.44
C THR A 658 -30.42 11.91 22.83
N GLU A 659 -30.64 10.60 22.60
CA GLU A 659 -31.95 10.10 22.14
C GLU A 659 -33.07 10.29 23.21
N THR A 660 -32.72 10.63 24.46
CA THR A 660 -33.60 10.90 25.59
C THR A 660 -33.84 12.40 25.85
N ASN A 661 -33.49 13.25 24.84
CA ASN A 661 -33.70 14.68 24.86
C ASN A 661 -32.91 15.45 25.96
N TYR A 662 -31.68 15.00 26.24
CA TYR A 662 -30.75 15.77 27.06
C TYR A 662 -29.64 16.40 26.21
N LEU A 663 -29.24 17.61 26.60
CA LEU A 663 -28.08 18.31 26.09
C LEU A 663 -26.95 18.19 27.12
N TYR A 664 -25.87 17.50 26.78
CA TYR A 664 -24.74 17.21 27.65
C TYR A 664 -23.54 18.09 27.37
N TYR A 665 -22.85 18.45 28.45
CA TYR A 665 -21.56 19.14 28.47
C TYR A 665 -20.58 18.32 29.30
N ILE A 666 -19.52 17.80 28.71
CA ILE A 666 -18.52 16.99 29.41
C ILE A 666 -17.19 17.75 29.47
N ASN A 667 -16.70 17.95 30.70
CA ASN A 667 -15.40 18.54 30.95
C ASN A 667 -14.25 17.55 30.79
N SER A 668 -13.03 18.07 30.61
CA SER A 668 -11.82 17.26 30.49
C SER A 668 -11.39 16.51 31.75
N ASP A 669 -11.97 16.81 32.91
CA ASP A 669 -11.77 16.10 34.17
C ASP A 669 -12.80 14.98 34.42
N GLY A 670 -13.76 14.83 33.49
CA GLY A 670 -14.81 13.83 33.55
C GLY A 670 -16.08 14.34 34.27
N THR A 671 -16.14 15.61 34.70
CA THR A 671 -17.37 16.19 35.22
C THR A 671 -18.37 16.45 34.11
N GLU A 672 -19.63 16.10 34.35
CA GLU A 672 -20.75 16.25 33.42
C GLU A 672 -21.77 17.26 33.93
N ALA A 673 -22.33 18.01 33.00
CA ALA A 673 -23.53 18.79 33.19
C ALA A 673 -24.51 18.48 32.05
N TYR A 674 -25.78 18.44 32.34
CA TYR A 674 -26.81 18.20 31.33
C TYR A 674 -28.07 19.02 31.61
N VAL A 675 -28.78 19.32 30.54
CA VAL A 675 -30.04 20.06 30.58
C VAL A 675 -31.06 19.26 29.80
N GLU A 676 -32.24 19.08 30.38
CA GLU A 676 -33.39 18.52 29.68
C GLU A 676 -33.89 19.51 28.63
N THR A 677 -34.11 19.04 27.41
CA THR A 677 -34.58 19.86 26.29
C THR A 677 -36.03 19.50 25.96
N ASN A 678 -36.72 20.42 25.33
CA ASN A 678 -38.10 20.23 24.90
C ASN A 678 -38.22 19.82 23.44
N PHE A 679 -37.22 19.10 22.90
CA PHE A 679 -37.25 18.64 21.51
C PHE A 679 -38.39 17.61 21.32
N GLU A 680 -39.24 17.87 20.32
CA GLU A 680 -40.34 16.97 19.93
C GLU A 680 -39.92 16.05 18.77
N GLY A 681 -38.89 16.44 18.03
CA GLY A 681 -38.34 15.72 16.85
C GLY A 681 -36.99 15.06 17.09
N ALA A 682 -36.44 14.45 16.06
CA ALA A 682 -35.16 13.73 16.14
C ALA A 682 -33.98 14.66 15.81
N ILE A 683 -32.95 14.63 16.65
CA ILE A 683 -31.67 15.28 16.37
C ILE A 683 -30.79 14.29 15.61
N GLN A 684 -30.57 14.53 14.32
CA GLN A 684 -29.76 13.68 13.43
C GLN A 684 -28.48 14.35 12.92
N ALA A 685 -28.40 15.68 12.98
CA ALA A 685 -27.26 16.47 12.59
C ALA A 685 -26.48 16.95 13.83
N SER A 686 -25.17 17.06 13.70
CA SER A 686 -24.31 17.58 14.77
C SER A 686 -24.69 19.02 15.14
N PRO A 687 -24.56 19.44 16.39
CA PRO A 687 -24.62 20.86 16.71
C PRO A 687 -23.54 21.64 15.94
N SER A 688 -23.87 22.83 15.48
CA SER A 688 -22.89 23.77 14.92
C SER A 688 -22.39 24.71 15.98
N VAL A 689 -21.10 25.02 16.02
CA VAL A 689 -20.49 25.86 17.05
C VAL A 689 -19.71 27.00 16.41
N LEU A 690 -19.91 28.23 16.94
CA LEU A 690 -19.10 29.40 16.57
C LEU A 690 -18.93 30.31 17.82
N ASP A 691 -17.70 30.42 18.31
CA ASP A 691 -17.35 31.14 19.54
C ASP A 691 -18.21 30.67 20.74
N ASN A 692 -19.06 31.55 21.31
CA ASN A 692 -19.98 31.25 22.41
C ASN A 692 -21.40 30.94 21.94
N TYR A 693 -21.60 30.70 20.64
CA TYR A 693 -22.90 30.31 20.08
C TYR A 693 -22.85 28.87 19.62
N PHE A 694 -23.98 28.18 19.70
CA PHE A 694 -24.21 26.94 18.98
C PHE A 694 -25.66 26.83 18.52
N ALA A 695 -25.85 26.10 17.42
CA ALA A 695 -27.20 25.86 16.88
C ALA A 695 -27.45 24.36 16.73
N ILE A 696 -28.67 23.93 16.96
CA ILE A 696 -29.15 22.57 16.86
C ILE A 696 -30.31 22.55 15.87
N TYR A 697 -30.35 21.59 14.95
CA TYR A 697 -31.50 21.35 14.10
C TYR A 697 -32.27 20.13 14.59
N GLU A 698 -33.51 20.37 14.92
CA GLU A 698 -34.51 19.39 15.28
C GLU A 698 -35.32 19.02 14.05
N LYS A 699 -35.26 17.77 13.62
CA LYS A 699 -35.93 17.26 12.41
C LYS A 699 -37.34 16.76 12.75
N GLY A 700 -38.35 17.40 12.21
CA GLY A 700 -39.74 17.02 12.40
C GLY A 700 -40.68 18.01 11.75
N PHE A 701 -41.98 17.74 11.77
CA PHE A 701 -42.99 18.64 11.21
C PHE A 701 -43.10 19.97 12.00
N LEU A 702 -42.87 19.93 13.31
CA LEU A 702 -42.79 21.09 14.21
C LEU A 702 -41.36 21.37 14.63
N GLY A 703 -40.39 20.62 14.10
CA GLY A 703 -38.98 20.79 14.40
C GLY A 703 -38.40 22.01 13.73
N GLY A 704 -37.30 22.51 14.28
CA GLY A 704 -36.71 23.75 13.78
C GLY A 704 -35.26 23.95 14.20
N ILE A 705 -34.78 25.16 13.99
CA ILE A 705 -33.41 25.57 14.33
C ILE A 705 -33.44 26.29 15.67
N HIS A 706 -32.76 25.67 16.65
CA HIS A 706 -32.56 26.24 17.99
C HIS A 706 -31.20 26.92 18.03
N LEU A 707 -31.16 28.15 18.58
CA LEU A 707 -29.92 28.92 18.74
C LEU A 707 -29.63 29.16 20.22
N TYR A 708 -28.42 28.87 20.64
CA TYR A 708 -27.94 29.02 22.00
C TYR A 708 -26.77 30.04 22.07
N LYS A 709 -26.73 30.80 23.15
CA LYS A 709 -25.61 31.65 23.50
C LYS A 709 -25.19 31.44 24.93
N ASP A 710 -23.91 31.18 25.19
CA ASP A 710 -23.41 30.87 26.53
C ASP A 710 -24.21 29.78 27.26
N GLY A 711 -24.69 28.78 26.52
CA GLY A 711 -25.50 27.64 27.03
C GLY A 711 -26.97 27.96 27.24
N THR A 712 -27.41 29.19 27.00
CA THR A 712 -28.82 29.64 27.15
C THR A 712 -29.47 29.71 25.78
N GLU A 713 -30.64 29.09 25.62
CA GLU A 713 -31.43 29.17 24.41
C GLU A 713 -31.98 30.59 24.19
N LEU A 714 -31.79 31.07 22.96
CA LEU A 714 -32.29 32.39 22.56
C LEU A 714 -33.73 32.33 22.08
N ASN A 715 -34.31 33.49 21.75
CA ASN A 715 -35.68 33.62 21.24
C ASN A 715 -36.73 32.98 22.13
N ASN A 716 -36.55 33.07 23.48
CA ASN A 716 -37.44 32.50 24.48
C ASN A 716 -37.70 31.01 24.35
N GLY A 717 -36.76 30.27 23.69
CA GLY A 717 -36.89 28.84 23.41
C GLY A 717 -37.76 28.50 22.23
N GLU A 718 -38.17 29.50 21.44
CA GLU A 718 -38.92 29.23 20.19
C GLU A 718 -37.95 29.02 19.01
N PRO A 719 -37.96 27.84 18.35
CA PRO A 719 -37.10 27.58 17.20
C PRO A 719 -37.60 28.26 15.92
N PHE A 720 -36.72 28.47 14.95
CA PHE A 720 -37.11 28.81 13.61
C PHE A 720 -37.54 27.58 12.86
N ILE A 721 -38.76 27.54 12.35
CA ILE A 721 -39.32 26.39 11.60
C ILE A 721 -39.20 26.69 10.10
N PRO A 722 -38.30 25.96 9.32
CA PRO A 722 -38.21 26.12 7.89
C PRO A 722 -39.36 25.43 7.16
N ASP A 723 -39.73 25.96 5.98
CA ASP A 723 -40.68 25.31 5.06
C ASP A 723 -39.97 24.14 4.33
N GLY A 724 -39.90 22.98 4.98
CA GLY A 724 -39.24 21.80 4.45
C GLY A 724 -38.28 21.17 5.44
N ILE A 725 -37.82 19.96 5.11
CA ILE A 725 -36.93 19.18 5.98
C ILE A 725 -35.52 19.22 5.44
N GLY A 726 -34.55 19.49 6.32
CA GLY A 726 -33.12 19.38 6.01
C GLY A 726 -32.46 18.11 6.57
N PHE A 727 -31.23 17.90 6.17
CA PHE A 727 -30.39 16.78 6.65
C PHE A 727 -29.05 17.23 7.24
N GLY A 728 -28.58 18.43 6.85
CA GLY A 728 -27.35 19.02 7.36
C GLY A 728 -27.53 19.78 8.67
N SER A 729 -26.42 20.09 9.30
CA SER A 729 -26.39 21.02 10.44
C SER A 729 -26.62 22.47 9.98
N PRO A 730 -27.16 23.35 10.80
CA PRO A 730 -27.13 24.77 10.54
C PRO A 730 -25.66 25.26 10.42
N CYS A 731 -25.38 26.16 9.51
CA CYS A 731 -24.06 26.75 9.36
C CYS A 731 -24.00 28.11 10.05
N LEU A 732 -23.25 28.21 11.14
CA LEU A 732 -23.02 29.47 11.86
C LEU A 732 -21.83 30.20 11.24
N PHE A 733 -22.00 31.49 10.98
CA PHE A 733 -20.91 32.35 10.51
C PHE A 733 -21.06 33.79 10.93
N LYS A 734 -19.97 34.55 10.88
CA LYS A 734 -19.96 36.00 11.15
C LYS A 734 -19.57 36.79 9.92
N LYS A 735 -20.28 37.90 9.68
CA LYS A 735 -19.90 38.91 8.67
C LYS A 735 -20.06 40.27 9.28
N ALA A 736 -18.99 41.09 9.24
CA ALA A 736 -18.96 42.42 9.87
C ALA A 736 -19.43 42.40 11.33
N HIS A 737 -18.98 41.42 12.12
CA HIS A 737 -19.31 41.16 13.53
C HIS A 737 -20.73 40.66 13.82
N ASN A 738 -21.64 40.64 12.86
CA ASN A 738 -23.00 40.09 13.03
C ASN A 738 -22.99 38.57 12.84
N LEU A 739 -23.73 37.87 13.70
CA LEU A 739 -23.96 36.44 13.59
C LEU A 739 -25.06 36.16 12.55
N TYR A 740 -24.84 35.13 11.76
CA TYR A 740 -25.83 34.57 10.81
C TYR A 740 -25.88 33.07 10.96
N ILE A 741 -27.06 32.51 10.64
CA ILE A 741 -27.32 31.08 10.60
C ILE A 741 -27.82 30.73 9.19
N ALA A 742 -27.08 29.95 8.45
CA ALA A 742 -27.54 29.44 7.16
C ALA A 742 -28.04 27.98 7.30
N PHE A 743 -29.12 27.68 6.61
CA PHE A 743 -29.69 26.33 6.59
C PHE A 743 -30.35 26.05 5.23
N ILE A 744 -30.20 24.84 4.72
CA ILE A 744 -30.78 24.41 3.47
C ILE A 744 -31.67 23.18 3.69
N THR A 745 -32.87 23.22 3.13
CA THR A 745 -33.77 22.07 3.11
C THR A 745 -33.36 21.08 2.02
N GLN A 746 -33.85 19.85 2.12
CA GLN A 746 -33.52 18.81 1.14
C GLN A 746 -33.92 19.19 -0.29
N ASP A 747 -35.01 19.91 -0.46
CA ASP A 747 -35.56 20.37 -1.74
C ASP A 747 -34.99 21.71 -2.22
N GLY A 748 -33.99 22.24 -1.53
CA GLY A 748 -33.19 23.37 -1.97
C GLY A 748 -33.64 24.75 -1.48
N LEU A 749 -34.53 24.87 -0.51
CA LEU A 749 -34.82 26.16 0.12
C LEU A 749 -33.69 26.56 1.06
N LEU A 750 -32.93 27.57 0.71
CA LEU A 750 -31.86 28.15 1.49
C LEU A 750 -32.34 29.32 2.34
N TYR A 751 -32.22 29.18 3.63
CA TYR A 751 -32.48 30.22 4.62
C TYR A 751 -31.18 30.84 5.13
N ILE A 752 -31.17 32.16 5.32
CA ILE A 752 -30.17 32.84 6.13
C ILE A 752 -30.94 33.65 7.19
N LEU A 753 -30.62 33.41 8.46
CA LEU A 753 -31.23 34.03 9.60
C LEU A 753 -30.22 34.92 10.32
N ASP A 754 -30.71 35.95 11.01
CA ASP A 754 -29.91 36.72 11.95
C ASP A 754 -29.87 36.09 13.35
N ASP A 755 -29.27 36.77 14.33
CA ASP A 755 -29.15 36.29 15.69
C ASP A 755 -30.48 36.37 16.49
N GLN A 756 -31.56 36.89 15.89
CA GLN A 756 -32.92 36.88 16.40
C GLN A 756 -33.78 35.84 15.67
N LEU A 757 -33.16 34.96 14.89
CA LEU A 757 -33.82 33.95 14.03
C LEU A 757 -34.79 34.56 13.02
N GLN A 758 -34.57 35.81 12.59
CA GLN A 758 -35.36 36.45 11.53
C GLN A 758 -34.67 36.26 10.20
N THR A 759 -35.47 35.92 9.17
CA THR A 759 -34.97 35.70 7.80
C THR A 759 -34.39 36.99 7.20
N VAL A 760 -33.16 36.91 6.69
CA VAL A 760 -32.49 38.03 6.03
C VAL A 760 -33.13 38.33 4.67
N THR A 761 -33.13 39.61 4.25
CA THR A 761 -33.63 40.04 2.93
C THR A 761 -33.03 39.17 1.80
N ASN A 762 -33.83 38.84 0.77
CA ASN A 762 -33.57 37.94 -0.35
C ASN A 762 -33.58 36.46 0.00
N PHE A 763 -33.89 36.08 1.24
CA PHE A 763 -34.05 34.66 1.65
C PHE A 763 -35.46 34.45 2.23
N PRO A 764 -36.01 33.21 2.15
CA PRO A 764 -35.37 32.05 1.57
C PRO A 764 -35.28 32.17 0.04
N MET A 765 -34.20 31.52 -0.51
CA MET A 765 -34.06 31.38 -1.95
C MET A 765 -34.05 29.89 -2.34
N GLY A 766 -34.57 29.58 -3.55
CA GLY A 766 -34.54 28.24 -4.10
C GLY A 766 -33.25 27.96 -4.85
N LEU A 767 -32.61 26.80 -4.57
CA LEU A 767 -31.54 26.24 -5.37
C LEU A 767 -32.01 24.95 -6.02
N ASP A 768 -31.56 24.68 -7.23
CA ASP A 768 -31.90 23.45 -7.95
C ASP A 768 -31.17 22.24 -7.43
N GLY A 769 -31.87 21.13 -7.19
CA GLY A 769 -31.29 19.87 -6.73
C GLY A 769 -31.79 19.39 -5.39
N LEU A 770 -31.20 18.30 -4.90
CA LEU A 770 -31.44 17.73 -3.59
C LEU A 770 -30.19 17.87 -2.72
N PHE A 771 -30.36 18.34 -1.50
CA PHE A 771 -29.27 18.68 -0.58
C PHE A 771 -29.30 17.80 0.67
N TYR A 772 -28.18 17.13 0.96
CA TYR A 772 -27.99 16.25 2.11
C TYR A 772 -26.75 16.65 2.93
N VAL A 773 -25.91 17.56 2.42
CA VAL A 773 -24.64 17.97 3.00
C VAL A 773 -24.80 19.33 3.65
N THR A 774 -24.17 19.51 4.80
CA THR A 774 -24.15 20.79 5.51
C THR A 774 -23.50 21.89 4.66
N LEU A 775 -24.07 23.10 4.70
CA LEU A 775 -23.48 24.29 4.09
C LEU A 775 -22.12 24.62 4.73
N THR A 776 -21.20 25.11 3.93
CA THR A 776 -19.89 25.59 4.40
C THR A 776 -19.73 27.08 4.12
N TYR A 777 -19.28 27.83 5.09
CA TYR A 777 -18.96 29.25 4.93
C TYR A 777 -17.47 29.46 4.84
N ALA A 778 -17.01 30.16 3.82
CA ALA A 778 -15.60 30.48 3.58
C ALA A 778 -15.48 31.80 2.80
N ASP A 779 -14.54 32.66 3.17
CA ASP A 779 -14.18 33.90 2.48
C ASP A 779 -15.37 34.82 2.13
N GLY A 780 -16.39 34.85 2.99
CA GLY A 780 -17.56 35.71 2.79
C GLY A 780 -18.69 35.10 1.95
N TYR A 781 -18.58 33.81 1.57
CA TYR A 781 -19.54 33.07 0.76
C TYR A 781 -20.02 31.80 1.44
N LEU A 782 -21.23 31.40 1.15
CA LEU A 782 -21.75 30.06 1.45
C LEU A 782 -21.52 29.14 0.26
N PHE A 783 -21.28 27.87 0.55
CA PHE A 783 -21.13 26.80 -0.44
C PHE A 783 -22.14 25.72 -0.15
N ALA A 784 -22.95 25.40 -1.16
CA ALA A 784 -23.95 24.32 -1.12
C ALA A 784 -23.59 23.27 -2.15
N LEU A 785 -23.65 22.01 -1.77
CA LEU A 785 -23.39 20.87 -2.65
C LEU A 785 -24.66 20.04 -2.84
N SER A 786 -25.14 19.94 -4.08
CA SER A 786 -26.27 19.11 -4.41
C SER A 786 -25.88 17.62 -4.47
N SER A 787 -26.87 16.73 -4.34
CA SER A 787 -26.65 15.29 -4.45
C SER A 787 -26.18 14.81 -5.82
N THR A 788 -26.35 15.63 -6.83
CA THR A 788 -25.93 15.36 -8.22
C THR A 788 -24.56 15.95 -8.55
N GLY A 789 -23.94 16.69 -7.60
CA GLY A 789 -22.61 17.23 -7.80
C GLY A 789 -22.56 18.69 -8.25
N SER A 790 -23.65 19.41 -8.21
CA SER A 790 -23.62 20.86 -8.40
C SER A 790 -23.12 21.53 -7.12
N LEU A 791 -21.95 22.19 -7.18
CA LEU A 791 -21.41 23.04 -6.12
C LEU A 791 -21.77 24.47 -6.41
N THR A 792 -22.57 25.08 -5.54
CA THR A 792 -23.04 26.45 -5.66
C THR A 792 -22.39 27.36 -4.61
N ARG A 793 -21.74 28.42 -5.04
CA ARG A 793 -21.29 29.52 -4.18
C ARG A 793 -22.37 30.59 -4.12
N ILE A 794 -22.75 31.02 -2.92
CA ILE A 794 -23.85 31.94 -2.67
C ILE A 794 -23.33 33.15 -1.88
N SER A 795 -23.66 34.35 -2.33
CA SER A 795 -23.43 35.60 -1.62
C SER A 795 -24.63 35.98 -0.73
N LEU A 796 -24.44 36.82 0.28
CA LEU A 796 -25.55 37.33 1.13
C LEU A 796 -26.55 38.21 0.41
N ASP A 797 -26.22 38.72 -0.78
CA ASP A 797 -27.15 39.44 -1.66
C ASP A 797 -28.02 38.53 -2.55
N GLY A 798 -27.85 37.24 -2.43
CA GLY A 798 -28.55 36.22 -3.21
C GLY A 798 -27.91 35.90 -4.58
N SER A 799 -26.77 36.51 -4.93
CA SER A 799 -26.06 36.13 -6.17
C SER A 799 -25.36 34.78 -6.02
N THR A 800 -25.41 33.96 -7.10
CA THR A 800 -24.88 32.60 -7.14
C THR A 800 -23.86 32.40 -8.25
N LEU A 801 -22.91 31.50 -8.03
CA LEU A 801 -22.01 30.96 -9.03
C LEU A 801 -21.95 29.43 -8.84
N GLU A 802 -22.17 28.69 -9.92
CA GLU A 802 -22.31 27.24 -9.90
C GLU A 802 -21.25 26.55 -10.74
N VAL A 803 -20.75 25.41 -10.26
CA VAL A 803 -19.87 24.50 -10.99
C VAL A 803 -20.41 23.07 -10.86
N GLU A 804 -20.55 22.39 -11.99
CA GLU A 804 -20.93 20.99 -12.04
C GLU A 804 -19.70 20.09 -11.87
N ILE A 805 -19.78 19.16 -10.93
CA ILE A 805 -18.79 18.10 -10.74
C ILE A 805 -19.32 16.83 -11.42
N PRO A 806 -18.74 16.41 -12.55
CA PRO A 806 -19.27 15.31 -13.33
C PRO A 806 -19.33 14.00 -12.55
N TYR A 807 -20.47 13.29 -12.64
CA TYR A 807 -20.69 11.95 -12.03
C TYR A 807 -20.54 11.89 -10.51
N PHE A 808 -20.52 13.02 -9.85
CA PHE A 808 -20.42 13.13 -8.41
C PHE A 808 -21.75 12.80 -7.73
N LYS A 809 -21.71 12.12 -6.57
CA LYS A 809 -22.85 11.86 -5.68
C LYS A 809 -22.51 12.27 -4.28
N ALA A 810 -23.37 13.01 -3.64
CA ALA A 810 -23.12 13.67 -2.37
C ALA A 810 -24.20 13.44 -1.32
N LYS A 811 -24.70 12.21 -1.17
CA LYS A 811 -25.58 11.89 -0.03
C LYS A 811 -24.83 11.85 1.30
N THR A 812 -23.58 11.42 1.29
CA THR A 812 -22.73 11.25 2.46
C THR A 812 -21.42 12.01 2.37
N GLY A 813 -21.33 12.97 1.47
CA GLY A 813 -20.12 13.75 1.24
C GLY A 813 -19.87 14.84 2.27
N ALA A 814 -18.76 15.54 2.10
CA ALA A 814 -18.37 16.69 2.88
C ALA A 814 -17.90 17.84 1.99
N VAL A 815 -18.15 19.07 2.43
CA VAL A 815 -17.56 20.29 1.89
C VAL A 815 -16.71 20.89 2.98
N THR A 816 -15.39 20.89 2.81
CA THR A 816 -14.41 21.35 3.80
C THR A 816 -13.72 22.59 3.30
N ALA A 817 -13.73 23.68 4.08
CA ALA A 817 -13.02 24.90 3.78
C ALA A 817 -11.73 24.99 4.61
N VAL A 818 -10.59 25.21 3.97
CA VAL A 818 -9.30 25.30 4.64
C VAL A 818 -8.31 26.12 3.81
N ASP A 819 -7.55 26.99 4.45
CA ASP A 819 -6.37 27.63 3.87
C ASP A 819 -5.22 26.63 3.90
N TYR A 820 -5.09 25.82 2.83
CA TYR A 820 -4.06 24.74 2.79
C TYR A 820 -2.68 25.27 2.42
N ASN A 821 -2.61 26.37 1.65
CA ASN A 821 -1.37 26.93 1.11
C ASN A 821 -0.83 28.10 1.96
N ASN A 822 -1.56 28.51 3.03
CA ASN A 822 -1.25 29.62 3.94
C ASN A 822 -1.23 30.99 3.24
N ASP A 823 -2.11 31.21 2.24
CA ASP A 823 -2.26 32.50 1.54
C ASP A 823 -3.36 33.40 2.17
N SER A 824 -3.97 32.96 3.26
CA SER A 824 -5.08 33.59 3.98
C SER A 824 -6.41 33.58 3.24
N LYS A 825 -6.56 32.75 2.21
CA LYS A 825 -7.83 32.42 1.58
C LYS A 825 -8.15 30.97 1.86
N GLN A 826 -9.43 30.65 1.83
CA GLN A 826 -9.87 29.28 2.08
C GLN A 826 -10.22 28.59 0.77
N GLU A 827 -9.61 27.46 0.50
CA GLU A 827 -10.01 26.56 -0.59
C GLU A 827 -11.11 25.62 -0.12
N ILE A 828 -11.91 25.20 -1.07
CA ILE A 828 -13.10 24.37 -0.85
C ILE A 828 -12.81 22.96 -1.37
N PHE A 829 -12.70 21.99 -0.46
CA PHE A 829 -12.52 20.59 -0.81
C PHE A 829 -13.86 19.83 -0.72
N VAL A 830 -14.17 19.09 -1.76
CA VAL A 830 -15.45 18.39 -1.93
C VAL A 830 -15.20 16.90 -2.08
N SER A 831 -15.79 16.11 -1.19
CA SER A 831 -15.78 14.64 -1.27
C SER A 831 -17.21 14.11 -1.25
N GLY A 832 -17.44 12.96 -1.88
CA GLY A 832 -18.74 12.31 -1.97
C GLY A 832 -18.68 10.81 -1.76
N GLU A 833 -19.68 10.09 -2.26
CA GLU A 833 -19.76 8.63 -2.16
C GLU A 833 -18.73 7.91 -3.06
N GLY A 834 -18.20 8.60 -4.08
CA GLY A 834 -17.10 8.12 -4.90
C GLY A 834 -15.76 8.21 -4.17
N ASN A 835 -14.74 7.54 -4.69
CA ASN A 835 -13.37 7.59 -4.14
C ASN A 835 -12.58 8.75 -4.75
N THR A 836 -13.18 9.94 -4.83
CA THR A 836 -12.58 11.10 -5.49
C THR A 836 -12.84 12.37 -4.71
N VAL A 837 -11.80 13.17 -4.52
CA VAL A 837 -11.84 14.48 -3.87
C VAL A 837 -11.51 15.55 -4.88
N TYR A 838 -12.34 16.56 -4.96
CA TYR A 838 -12.16 17.76 -5.76
C TYR A 838 -11.78 18.94 -4.86
N GLY A 839 -11.10 19.92 -5.40
CA GLY A 839 -10.78 21.15 -4.68
C GLY A 839 -10.91 22.37 -5.58
N PHE A 840 -11.42 23.43 -5.01
CA PHE A 840 -11.70 24.68 -5.71
C PHE A 840 -11.18 25.85 -4.90
N THR A 841 -10.72 26.89 -5.58
CA THR A 841 -10.51 28.20 -4.97
C THR A 841 -11.87 28.80 -4.56
N SER A 842 -11.88 29.84 -3.73
CA SER A 842 -13.12 30.59 -3.40
C SER A 842 -13.76 31.27 -4.63
N PHE A 843 -13.06 31.32 -5.75
CA PHE A 843 -13.58 31.78 -7.06
C PHE A 843 -14.14 30.66 -7.91
N MET A 844 -14.24 29.42 -7.39
CA MET A 844 -14.74 28.23 -8.07
C MET A 844 -13.84 27.73 -9.21
N GLU A 845 -12.56 28.06 -9.20
CA GLU A 845 -11.56 27.50 -10.09
C GLU A 845 -10.98 26.23 -9.48
N MET A 846 -10.89 25.17 -10.26
CA MET A 846 -10.33 23.89 -9.78
C MET A 846 -8.84 24.02 -9.48
N ILE A 847 -8.40 23.47 -8.35
CA ILE A 847 -6.97 23.41 -7.96
C ILE A 847 -6.24 22.43 -8.90
N GLU A 848 -5.04 22.79 -9.34
CA GLU A 848 -4.33 22.14 -10.43
C GLU A 848 -4.11 20.63 -10.22
N ASP A 849 -3.75 20.18 -9.06
CA ASP A 849 -3.44 18.77 -8.79
C ASP A 849 -4.67 17.89 -8.48
N LEU A 850 -5.87 18.42 -8.54
CA LEU A 850 -7.10 17.72 -8.25
C LEU A 850 -7.91 17.40 -9.54
N PRO A 851 -8.71 16.33 -9.56
CA PRO A 851 -9.11 15.47 -8.44
C PRO A 851 -8.11 14.37 -8.08
N VAL A 852 -8.17 13.88 -6.83
CA VAL A 852 -7.37 12.76 -6.33
C VAL A 852 -8.23 11.71 -5.63
N SER A 853 -7.66 10.52 -5.39
CA SER A 853 -8.35 9.45 -4.67
C SER A 853 -8.50 9.79 -3.18
N GLY A 854 -9.70 9.69 -2.68
CA GLY A 854 -10.04 9.91 -1.30
C GLY A 854 -11.53 10.01 -1.07
N TYR A 855 -11.94 9.83 0.18
CA TYR A 855 -13.30 10.02 0.60
C TYR A 855 -13.34 10.58 2.03
N ASN A 856 -14.48 11.09 2.49
CA ASN A 856 -14.63 11.80 3.75
C ASN A 856 -13.86 13.15 3.79
N GLU A 857 -13.76 13.68 4.99
CA GLU A 857 -13.15 14.97 5.27
C GLU A 857 -11.63 14.89 5.26
N PRO A 858 -10.92 15.68 4.44
CA PRO A 858 -9.47 15.71 4.42
C PRO A 858 -8.90 16.44 5.65
N VAL A 859 -7.67 16.06 6.02
CA VAL A 859 -6.89 16.71 7.09
C VAL A 859 -5.62 17.30 6.49
N PHE A 860 -5.26 18.50 6.89
CA PHE A 860 -4.10 19.22 6.37
C PHE A 860 -3.04 19.41 7.44
N LEU A 861 -1.79 18.99 7.15
CA LEU A 861 -0.63 19.17 8.03
C LEU A 861 0.67 19.08 7.23
N ASP A 862 1.72 19.67 7.76
CA ASP A 862 3.08 19.59 7.20
C ASP A 862 3.73 18.25 7.60
N ILE A 863 3.62 17.25 6.72
CA ILE A 863 4.18 15.90 6.93
C ILE A 863 5.68 15.87 6.61
N THR A 864 6.11 16.70 5.66
CA THR A 864 7.47 16.70 5.11
C THR A 864 8.43 17.60 5.87
N GLY A 865 7.92 18.51 6.70
CA GLY A 865 8.72 19.49 7.43
C GLY A 865 9.17 20.68 6.58
N ASP A 866 8.58 20.87 5.39
CA ASP A 866 8.91 21.96 4.46
C ASP A 866 8.05 23.22 4.65
N LYS A 867 7.20 23.25 5.68
CA LYS A 867 6.24 24.28 6.03
C LYS A 867 5.07 24.43 5.06
N LYS A 868 4.86 23.46 4.17
CA LYS A 868 3.68 23.38 3.33
C LYS A 868 2.75 22.29 3.88
N ASN A 869 1.46 22.57 3.89
CA ASN A 869 0.50 21.55 4.27
C ASN A 869 0.35 20.49 3.17
N ASN A 870 0.29 19.25 3.60
CA ASN A 870 -0.06 18.13 2.76
C ASN A 870 -1.50 17.71 3.08
N MET A 871 -2.26 17.32 2.08
CA MET A 871 -3.60 16.81 2.27
C MET A 871 -3.53 15.33 2.65
N LEU A 872 -3.97 14.99 3.85
CA LEU A 872 -4.08 13.62 4.33
C LEU A 872 -5.54 13.19 4.25
N ILE A 873 -5.82 12.06 3.61
CA ILE A 873 -7.19 11.58 3.39
C ILE A 873 -7.24 10.05 3.27
N LEU A 874 -8.37 9.47 3.71
CA LEU A 874 -8.67 8.05 3.55
C LEU A 874 -9.26 7.78 2.16
N SER A 875 -9.02 6.58 1.63
CA SER A 875 -9.68 6.09 0.43
C SER A 875 -10.54 4.85 0.71
N ILE A 876 -11.57 4.64 -0.12
CA ILE A 876 -12.53 3.52 0.05
C ILE A 876 -11.82 2.15 0.04
N ASP A 877 -10.71 2.03 -0.64
CA ASP A 877 -9.90 0.82 -0.74
C ASP A 877 -8.91 0.65 0.42
N ASN A 878 -9.18 1.32 1.55
CA ASN A 878 -8.46 1.20 2.82
C ASN A 878 -7.00 1.68 2.79
N TYR A 879 -6.76 2.80 2.12
CA TYR A 879 -5.48 3.49 2.20
C TYR A 879 -5.61 4.86 2.85
N LEU A 880 -4.57 5.20 3.60
CA LEU A 880 -4.30 6.57 4.02
C LEU A 880 -3.39 7.20 2.98
N ASN A 881 -3.90 8.19 2.27
CA ASN A 881 -3.17 8.94 1.26
C ASN A 881 -2.65 10.25 1.85
N ALA A 882 -1.50 10.69 1.40
CA ALA A 882 -0.98 12.03 1.66
C ALA A 882 -0.54 12.66 0.34
N TYR A 883 -1.11 13.83 0.02
CA TYR A 883 -0.87 14.54 -1.23
C TYR A 883 -0.15 15.86 -1.00
N LYS A 884 0.79 16.18 -1.86
CA LYS A 884 1.34 17.52 -2.04
C LYS A 884 0.45 18.21 -3.07
N LEU A 885 -0.18 19.29 -2.70
CA LEU A 885 -0.93 20.14 -3.62
C LEU A 885 -0.09 21.39 -3.92
N ASN A 886 0.00 21.79 -5.18
CA ASN A 886 0.72 22.98 -5.62
C ASN A 886 -0.19 24.22 -5.64
#